data_3413483d49372f8b5962c893faf81f5d
#
_entry.id   3413483d49372f8b5962c893faf81f5d
#
_cell.length_a   1.000
_cell.length_b   1.000
_cell.length_c   1.000
_cell.angle_alpha   90.00
_cell.angle_beta   90.00
_cell.angle_gamma   90.00
#
_symmetry.space_group_name_H-M   'P 1'
#
loop_
_entity.id
_entity.type
_entity.pdbx_description
1 polymer ?
#
loop_
_entity_poly.entity_id
_entity_poly.type
_entity_poly.pdbx_seq_one_letter_code
_entity_poly.pdbx_strand_id
1 'polypeptide(L)'
;MANKFITALFGDYSKKEVKRLGKTKQKVLDLEEKYQAMDDKELTAQTAVLKTRLADGETLDDILPDAFAVCREAAWRVLGMKHFPVQIVGGIVLHQGRIAEMKTGEGKTLVATLPAYLNALTGRGVHIVTVNDYLAKRDSEWMGKLYRFLGLSVGLIIHEKTNEERQEAYNCDITYGTNNEMGFDYLRDNMVQYKEQKVQRGHVFAIVDEVDSILIDEARTPLIISGKGEQSTDLYRQANAFARTLKMVKVAKMDEKQDTEATYDGDFIVDEKARTATLTQDGVKKAEAYFHVDNLMDIENTTLLHHIDQAIKAIGVMRRDIDYVVKDGQLIVDEFTGRIMLGRRYNEGLHQAIEAKEGVKVEHESKTLATITFQNYFRLYEKLSGMTGTASTESAEFSEIYKLDVVEIPTNKPLIRVDHPDVIFQTEAGKFRAVIKQIKACHEKGQPVLVGTISIEKSEQLSKLLKKEHIQHNVLNAKNHEREAEIIAQAGKFGAVTISTNMAGRGTDIMLGGNAEFLAKAEMKRMQFSDELIAEATGFAETDNQEILNARKTFQDLEKKYKEEIQEEADKVRQAGGLYILGTERHDSRRIDNQLRGRSGRQGDPGESQFYLSLEDDLMRLFGGERMQAMMSRLTDDEDMPIESKMISRTVESSQKKVEGRNFGIRKNTLQYDDVMNRQRELIYKQRDQVLDGIDLTEKIRGMLETNIAENVGNYCSGETQADWNIAGLKEKYKGWLTTDEDFQNVDELTVDDVVNTLTQRGLKRLEEKRELIGDEMFTEFQRMVLLRNVDVLWMDHIDAMDDLKQGIHLRAYAQRDPVVEFRLQSYDMFDEMTAAIRENTVRMLLTLVPRRREDVERKAVAKVTATSAGGDDTATHTTVRKGKKVGPNDPCPCGSGKKYKKCCGAPGKEKPTQE
;
A
#
# COMPACT_ATOMS: atom_id res chain seq x y z
N MET A 1 4.13 23.99 25.95
CA MET A 1 3.96 24.15 27.40
C MET A 1 2.74 23.43 27.95
N ALA A 2 1.60 23.43 27.26
CA ALA A 2 0.40 22.72 27.72
C ALA A 2 0.61 21.21 27.96
N ASN A 3 1.29 20.49 27.07
CA ASN A 3 1.59 19.07 27.25
C ASN A 3 2.46 18.77 28.48
N LYS A 4 3.45 19.59 28.83
CA LYS A 4 4.25 19.39 30.02
C LYS A 4 3.47 19.63 31.33
N PHE A 5 2.47 20.52 31.29
CA PHE A 5 1.59 20.77 32.44
C PHE A 5 0.57 19.64 32.63
N ILE A 6 0.01 19.12 31.53
CA ILE A 6 -0.91 17.96 31.51
C ILE A 6 -0.17 16.71 31.99
N THR A 7 1.04 16.45 31.48
CA THR A 7 1.87 15.31 31.91
C THR A 7 2.30 15.43 33.38
N ALA A 8 2.52 16.62 33.87
CA ALA A 8 2.85 16.87 35.29
C ALA A 8 1.63 16.64 36.21
N LEU A 9 0.41 16.92 35.75
CA LEU A 9 -0.83 16.75 36.53
C LEU A 9 -1.39 15.35 36.47
N PHE A 10 -1.35 14.67 35.27
CA PHE A 10 -2.01 13.38 35.03
C PHE A 10 -1.00 12.22 34.92
N GLY A 11 0.30 12.49 34.93
CA GLY A 11 1.37 11.53 34.71
C GLY A 11 1.47 11.09 33.24
N ASP A 12 2.54 10.36 32.94
CA ASP A 12 2.78 9.76 31.61
C ASP A 12 1.85 8.54 31.46
N TYR A 13 1.00 8.59 30.44
CA TYR A 13 0.03 7.52 30.14
C TYR A 13 0.72 6.18 29.96
N SER A 14 1.74 6.13 29.09
CA SER A 14 2.45 4.88 28.80
C SER A 14 3.10 4.29 30.06
N LYS A 15 3.67 5.11 30.94
CA LYS A 15 4.25 4.61 32.20
C LYS A 15 3.22 4.01 33.14
N LYS A 16 2.01 4.58 33.20
CA LYS A 16 0.92 4.04 33.99
C LYS A 16 0.45 2.68 33.41
N GLU A 17 0.30 2.59 32.10
CA GLU A 17 -0.09 1.37 31.42
C GLU A 17 0.96 0.27 31.59
N VAL A 18 2.23 0.56 31.34
CA VAL A 18 3.35 -0.40 31.55
C VAL A 18 3.37 -0.92 33.01
N LYS A 19 3.11 -0.02 33.99
CA LYS A 19 3.00 -0.43 35.41
C LYS A 19 1.79 -1.33 35.65
N ARG A 20 0.63 -1.03 35.02
CA ARG A 20 -0.59 -1.86 35.10
C ARG A 20 -0.36 -3.25 34.57
N LEU A 21 0.26 -3.34 33.39
CA LEU A 21 0.59 -4.60 32.72
C LEU A 21 1.72 -5.38 33.42
N GLY A 22 2.46 -4.73 34.30
CA GLY A 22 3.50 -5.34 35.11
C GLY A 22 3.03 -6.54 35.95
N LYS A 23 1.77 -6.56 36.38
CA LYS A 23 1.18 -7.69 37.11
C LYS A 23 1.05 -8.93 36.23
N THR A 24 0.54 -8.77 35.01
CA THR A 24 0.39 -9.87 34.04
C THR A 24 1.76 -10.36 33.57
N LYS A 25 2.68 -9.43 33.29
CA LYS A 25 4.08 -9.78 33.00
C LYS A 25 4.70 -10.64 34.10
N GLN A 26 4.48 -10.30 35.38
CA GLN A 26 5.03 -11.06 36.49
C GLN A 26 4.46 -12.48 36.54
N LYS A 27 3.16 -12.67 36.31
CA LYS A 27 2.56 -14.01 36.21
C LYS A 27 3.23 -14.87 35.12
N VAL A 28 3.60 -14.29 33.97
CA VAL A 28 4.32 -15.00 32.90
C VAL A 28 5.70 -15.41 33.36
N LEU A 29 6.43 -14.52 34.08
CA LEU A 29 7.77 -14.81 34.59
C LEU A 29 7.75 -15.84 35.69
N ASP A 30 6.76 -15.83 36.57
CA ASP A 30 6.59 -16.79 37.66
C ASP A 30 6.35 -18.23 37.16
N LEU A 31 5.93 -18.41 35.92
CA LEU A 31 5.73 -19.71 35.27
C LEU A 31 7.00 -20.26 34.59
N GLU A 32 8.11 -19.51 34.60
CA GLU A 32 9.35 -19.89 33.92
C GLU A 32 9.87 -21.24 34.34
N GLU A 33 10.04 -21.50 35.65
CA GLU A 33 10.56 -22.75 36.18
C GLU A 33 9.69 -23.94 35.80
N LYS A 34 8.36 -23.75 35.77
CA LYS A 34 7.40 -24.80 35.40
C LYS A 34 7.64 -25.30 33.97
N TYR A 35 7.77 -24.39 33.00
CA TYR A 35 7.90 -24.75 31.60
C TYR A 35 9.35 -25.10 31.20
N GLN A 36 10.33 -24.59 31.92
CA GLN A 36 11.72 -24.95 31.74
C GLN A 36 12.01 -26.43 32.18
N ALA A 37 11.26 -26.93 33.16
CA ALA A 37 11.39 -28.30 33.64
C ALA A 37 10.79 -29.37 32.70
N MET A 38 9.93 -28.97 31.75
CA MET A 38 9.29 -29.86 30.78
C MET A 38 10.27 -30.30 29.69
N ASP A 39 10.12 -31.52 29.18
CA ASP A 39 10.79 -31.91 27.94
C ASP A 39 10.14 -31.28 26.69
N ASP A 40 10.75 -31.49 25.50
CA ASP A 40 10.25 -30.89 24.26
C ASP A 40 8.85 -31.40 23.86
N LYS A 41 8.55 -32.67 24.16
CA LYS A 41 7.25 -33.29 23.88
C LYS A 41 6.16 -32.74 24.80
N GLU A 42 6.51 -32.63 26.09
CA GLU A 42 5.62 -32.05 27.09
C GLU A 42 5.32 -30.58 26.81
N LEU A 43 6.33 -29.82 26.38
CA LEU A 43 6.18 -28.40 26.02
C LEU A 43 5.32 -28.23 24.78
N THR A 44 5.54 -29.02 23.73
CA THR A 44 4.72 -29.01 22.51
C THR A 44 3.27 -29.39 22.78
N ALA A 45 3.06 -30.40 23.67
CA ALA A 45 1.72 -30.85 24.07
C ALA A 45 0.90 -29.73 24.76
N GLN A 46 1.55 -28.71 25.34
CA GLN A 46 0.83 -27.60 25.98
C GLN A 46 -0.10 -26.85 25.02
N THR A 47 0.22 -26.80 23.71
CA THR A 47 -0.67 -26.23 22.71
C THR A 47 -2.04 -26.90 22.70
N ALA A 48 -2.09 -28.23 22.74
CA ALA A 48 -3.35 -28.99 22.83
C ALA A 48 -4.08 -28.75 24.18
N VAL A 49 -3.34 -28.66 25.27
CA VAL A 49 -3.91 -28.35 26.60
C VAL A 49 -4.56 -26.96 26.59
N LEU A 50 -3.88 -25.95 26.05
CA LEU A 50 -4.39 -24.59 25.97
C LEU A 50 -5.62 -24.49 25.04
N LYS A 51 -5.62 -25.20 23.90
CA LYS A 51 -6.79 -25.30 23.02
C LYS A 51 -8.00 -25.94 23.73
N THR A 52 -7.76 -26.97 24.56
CA THR A 52 -8.83 -27.60 25.35
C THR A 52 -9.39 -26.62 26.38
N ARG A 53 -8.56 -25.90 27.12
CA ARG A 53 -9.00 -24.88 28.10
C ARG A 53 -9.87 -23.78 27.42
N LEU A 54 -9.53 -23.36 26.21
CA LEU A 54 -10.36 -22.43 25.41
C LEU A 54 -11.72 -23.07 25.05
N ALA A 55 -11.73 -24.35 24.66
CA ALA A 55 -12.95 -25.08 24.33
C ALA A 55 -13.86 -25.27 25.57
N ASP A 56 -13.25 -25.39 26.75
CA ASP A 56 -13.95 -25.51 28.05
C ASP A 56 -14.48 -24.15 28.56
N GLY A 57 -14.24 -23.04 27.83
CA GLY A 57 -14.85 -21.73 28.10
C GLY A 57 -13.91 -20.71 28.78
N GLU A 58 -12.62 -21.01 28.98
CA GLU A 58 -11.64 -19.99 29.39
C GLU A 58 -11.42 -18.98 28.27
N THR A 59 -11.12 -17.73 28.64
CA THR A 59 -10.84 -16.67 27.68
C THR A 59 -9.35 -16.65 27.28
N LEU A 60 -9.01 -15.97 26.17
CA LEU A 60 -7.62 -15.74 25.79
C LEU A 60 -6.81 -15.03 26.88
N ASP A 61 -7.44 -14.12 27.64
CA ASP A 61 -6.79 -13.42 28.75
C ASP A 61 -6.50 -14.34 29.94
N ASP A 62 -7.33 -15.36 30.18
CA ASP A 62 -7.13 -16.33 31.27
C ASP A 62 -5.90 -17.23 30.97
N ILE A 63 -5.76 -17.69 29.75
CA ILE A 63 -4.66 -18.56 29.33
C ILE A 63 -3.39 -17.80 28.92
N LEU A 64 -3.44 -16.46 28.77
CA LEU A 64 -2.32 -15.63 28.31
C LEU A 64 -1.02 -15.88 29.10
N PRO A 65 -1.01 -15.94 30.45
CA PRO A 65 0.24 -16.18 31.18
C PRO A 65 0.91 -17.50 30.81
N ASP A 66 0.14 -18.59 30.71
CA ASP A 66 0.63 -19.90 30.34
C ASP A 66 1.11 -19.92 28.87
N ALA A 67 0.32 -19.39 27.94
CA ALA A 67 0.65 -19.34 26.52
C ALA A 67 1.95 -18.53 26.26
N PHE A 68 2.11 -17.38 26.91
CA PHE A 68 3.32 -16.57 26.77
C PHE A 68 4.53 -17.25 27.39
N ALA A 69 4.39 -17.94 28.52
CA ALA A 69 5.47 -18.68 29.15
C ALA A 69 5.91 -19.87 28.29
N VAL A 70 4.97 -20.62 27.69
CA VAL A 70 5.26 -21.73 26.74
C VAL A 70 5.99 -21.17 25.50
N CYS A 71 5.47 -20.12 24.90
CA CYS A 71 6.10 -19.50 23.71
C CYS A 71 7.51 -18.97 24.04
N ARG A 72 7.71 -18.36 25.19
CA ARG A 72 9.01 -17.84 25.64
C ARG A 72 10.04 -18.94 25.83
N GLU A 73 9.67 -20.06 26.44
CA GLU A 73 10.57 -21.21 26.62
C GLU A 73 10.87 -21.88 25.27
N ALA A 74 9.86 -22.09 24.44
CA ALA A 74 10.04 -22.60 23.08
C ALA A 74 10.97 -21.71 22.23
N ALA A 75 10.83 -20.38 22.31
CA ALA A 75 11.73 -19.44 21.63
C ALA A 75 13.18 -19.59 22.11
N TRP A 76 13.40 -19.80 23.39
CA TRP A 76 14.73 -20.08 23.92
C TRP A 76 15.32 -21.35 23.35
N ARG A 77 14.55 -22.44 23.32
CA ARG A 77 15.05 -23.75 22.84
C ARG A 77 15.30 -23.76 21.34
N VAL A 78 14.37 -23.21 20.56
CA VAL A 78 14.39 -23.32 19.09
C VAL A 78 15.24 -22.23 18.44
N LEU A 79 15.14 -20.99 18.95
CA LEU A 79 15.80 -19.82 18.35
C LEU A 79 17.03 -19.35 19.14
N GLY A 80 17.27 -19.88 20.35
CA GLY A 80 18.31 -19.37 21.26
C GLY A 80 18.00 -17.96 21.79
N MET A 81 16.76 -17.49 21.64
CA MET A 81 16.34 -16.14 22.03
C MET A 81 15.24 -16.20 23.08
N LYS A 82 15.52 -15.64 24.26
CA LYS A 82 14.55 -15.56 25.34
C LYS A 82 13.96 -14.16 25.43
N HIS A 83 12.64 -14.04 25.39
CA HIS A 83 11.97 -12.75 25.49
C HIS A 83 12.34 -12.01 26.78
N PHE A 84 12.75 -10.74 26.66
CA PHE A 84 13.00 -9.88 27.80
C PHE A 84 11.68 -9.47 28.50
N PRO A 85 11.73 -9.09 29.79
CA PRO A 85 10.53 -8.66 30.51
C PRO A 85 9.79 -7.48 29.84
N VAL A 86 10.49 -6.58 29.17
CA VAL A 86 9.89 -5.46 28.40
C VAL A 86 9.19 -5.95 27.14
N GLN A 87 9.72 -7.00 26.50
CA GLN A 87 9.12 -7.62 25.31
C GLN A 87 7.83 -8.35 25.65
N ILE A 88 7.71 -8.96 26.83
CA ILE A 88 6.45 -9.55 27.32
C ILE A 88 5.38 -8.48 27.42
N VAL A 89 5.71 -7.27 27.94
CA VAL A 89 4.77 -6.15 28.00
C VAL A 89 4.34 -5.72 26.60
N GLY A 90 5.28 -5.64 25.65
CA GLY A 90 4.97 -5.37 24.23
C GLY A 90 4.00 -6.39 23.65
N GLY A 91 4.22 -7.68 23.91
CA GLY A 91 3.31 -8.76 23.48
C GLY A 91 1.90 -8.64 24.07
N ILE A 92 1.77 -8.26 25.35
CA ILE A 92 0.47 -8.01 25.98
C ILE A 92 -0.26 -6.82 25.32
N VAL A 93 0.47 -5.73 25.04
CA VAL A 93 -0.09 -4.54 24.35
C VAL A 93 -0.63 -4.93 22.97
N LEU A 94 0.13 -5.71 22.20
CA LEU A 94 -0.31 -6.21 20.88
C LEU A 94 -1.55 -7.11 21.01
N HIS A 95 -1.58 -8.02 21.99
CA HIS A 95 -2.76 -8.86 22.21
C HIS A 95 -4.01 -8.05 22.53
N GLN A 96 -3.88 -6.90 23.19
CA GLN A 96 -4.99 -6.01 23.51
C GLN A 96 -5.51 -5.19 22.32
N GLY A 97 -4.99 -5.40 21.10
CA GLY A 97 -5.40 -4.60 19.93
C GLY A 97 -4.89 -3.16 19.98
N ARG A 98 -3.65 -2.95 20.38
CA ARG A 98 -3.02 -1.63 20.57
C ARG A 98 -1.69 -1.56 19.83
N ILE A 99 -1.10 -0.38 19.74
CA ILE A 99 0.23 -0.18 19.15
C ILE A 99 1.30 -0.22 20.24
N ALA A 100 2.26 -1.14 20.10
CA ALA A 100 3.46 -1.19 20.92
C ALA A 100 4.57 -0.36 20.26
N GLU A 101 4.86 0.83 20.79
CA GLU A 101 6.03 1.58 20.36
C GLU A 101 7.27 1.02 21.06
N MET A 102 8.08 0.29 20.31
CA MET A 102 9.36 -0.26 20.76
C MET A 102 10.47 0.27 19.87
N LYS A 103 11.51 0.85 20.49
CA LYS A 103 12.64 1.41 19.74
C LYS A 103 13.24 0.40 18.78
N THR A 104 13.83 0.89 17.70
CA THR A 104 14.48 0.03 16.71
C THR A 104 15.59 -0.80 17.37
N GLY A 105 15.69 -2.09 17.02
CA GLY A 105 16.65 -3.01 17.65
C GLY A 105 16.18 -3.65 18.95
N GLU A 106 14.96 -3.41 19.45
CA GLU A 106 14.40 -4.04 20.65
C GLU A 106 13.71 -5.40 20.38
N GLY A 107 13.87 -5.97 19.18
CA GLY A 107 13.41 -7.31 18.84
C GLY A 107 11.90 -7.42 18.63
N LYS A 108 11.27 -6.46 17.96
CA LYS A 108 9.83 -6.45 17.64
C LYS A 108 9.34 -7.74 16.99
N THR A 109 10.10 -8.29 16.04
CA THR A 109 9.77 -9.54 15.35
C THR A 109 9.57 -10.71 16.34
N LEU A 110 10.44 -10.80 17.36
CA LEU A 110 10.31 -11.81 18.42
C LEU A 110 9.10 -11.53 19.33
N VAL A 111 8.83 -10.23 19.63
CA VAL A 111 7.66 -9.84 20.45
C VAL A 111 6.35 -10.27 19.81
N ALA A 112 6.21 -10.13 18.49
CA ALA A 112 5.01 -10.54 17.76
C ALA A 112 4.68 -12.02 17.91
N THR A 113 5.66 -12.87 18.24
CA THR A 113 5.42 -14.32 18.42
C THR A 113 4.50 -14.63 19.58
N LEU A 114 4.54 -13.85 20.66
CA LEU A 114 3.73 -14.05 21.85
C LEU A 114 2.22 -13.90 21.57
N PRO A 115 1.73 -12.75 21.06
CA PRO A 115 0.32 -12.59 20.73
C PRO A 115 -0.11 -13.42 19.53
N ALA A 116 0.78 -13.69 18.57
CA ALA A 116 0.47 -14.54 17.42
C ALA A 116 0.18 -15.97 17.88
N TYR A 117 1.05 -16.56 18.69
CA TYR A 117 0.82 -17.89 19.27
C TYR A 117 -0.50 -17.96 20.04
N LEU A 118 -0.72 -17.03 20.98
CA LEU A 118 -1.93 -17.00 21.81
C LEU A 118 -3.22 -16.95 20.98
N ASN A 119 -3.27 -16.04 20.00
CA ASN A 119 -4.49 -15.85 19.20
C ASN A 119 -4.68 -16.97 18.16
N ALA A 120 -3.61 -17.60 17.67
CA ALA A 120 -3.68 -18.74 16.77
C ALA A 120 -4.31 -19.99 17.41
N LEU A 121 -4.30 -20.09 18.75
CA LEU A 121 -4.97 -21.18 19.48
C LEU A 121 -6.48 -21.24 19.22
N THR A 122 -7.10 -20.14 18.80
CA THR A 122 -8.52 -20.09 18.43
C THR A 122 -8.83 -20.85 17.13
N GLY A 123 -7.83 -21.18 16.30
CA GLY A 123 -8.00 -21.79 14.97
C GLY A 123 -8.60 -20.87 13.91
N ARG A 124 -8.86 -19.59 14.23
CA ARG A 124 -9.50 -18.62 13.32
C ARG A 124 -8.51 -17.89 12.38
N GLY A 125 -7.22 -18.07 12.60
CA GLY A 125 -6.13 -17.46 11.82
C GLY A 125 -5.65 -16.14 12.39
N VAL A 126 -4.33 -15.92 12.25
CA VAL A 126 -3.64 -14.69 12.63
C VAL A 126 -2.81 -14.23 11.44
N HIS A 127 -2.95 -12.97 11.03
CA HIS A 127 -2.16 -12.37 9.97
C HIS A 127 -1.06 -11.50 10.57
N ILE A 128 0.18 -11.72 10.13
CA ILE A 128 1.33 -10.86 10.44
C ILE A 128 1.70 -10.12 9.15
N VAL A 129 1.45 -8.81 9.16
CA VAL A 129 1.57 -7.97 7.97
C VAL A 129 2.88 -7.21 8.01
N THR A 130 3.65 -7.32 6.93
CA THR A 130 4.93 -6.62 6.75
C THR A 130 4.91 -5.69 5.54
N VAL A 131 5.93 -4.84 5.41
CA VAL A 131 6.02 -3.85 4.32
C VAL A 131 6.54 -4.41 3.00
N ASN A 132 7.15 -5.60 2.96
CA ASN A 132 7.69 -6.19 1.73
C ASN A 132 7.88 -7.70 1.82
N ASP A 133 8.00 -8.35 0.65
CA ASP A 133 8.14 -9.79 0.50
C ASP A 133 9.39 -10.35 1.17
N TYR A 134 10.51 -9.61 1.16
CA TYR A 134 11.74 -10.04 1.83
C TYR A 134 11.54 -10.24 3.33
N LEU A 135 10.92 -9.27 4.01
CA LEU A 135 10.63 -9.37 5.45
C LEU A 135 9.59 -10.46 5.73
N ALA A 136 8.53 -10.54 4.91
CA ALA A 136 7.52 -11.57 5.05
C ALA A 136 8.12 -12.98 4.97
N LYS A 137 8.97 -13.23 3.98
CA LYS A 137 9.67 -14.51 3.79
C LYS A 137 10.65 -14.79 4.93
N ARG A 138 11.54 -13.84 5.24
CA ARG A 138 12.52 -14.00 6.33
C ARG A 138 11.86 -14.33 7.66
N ASP A 139 10.84 -13.56 8.04
CA ASP A 139 10.22 -13.66 9.35
C ASP A 139 9.32 -14.89 9.46
N SER A 140 8.62 -15.28 8.39
CA SER A 140 7.84 -16.52 8.33
C SER A 140 8.70 -17.78 8.46
N GLU A 141 9.89 -17.77 7.86
CA GLU A 141 10.84 -18.87 7.98
C GLU A 141 11.48 -18.91 9.39
N TRP A 142 11.97 -17.77 9.85
CA TRP A 142 12.69 -17.64 11.11
C TRP A 142 11.79 -17.89 12.33
N MET A 143 10.71 -17.14 12.48
CA MET A 143 9.74 -17.32 13.57
C MET A 143 8.87 -18.56 13.35
N GLY A 144 8.68 -18.98 12.13
CA GLY A 144 7.95 -20.20 11.78
C GLY A 144 8.48 -21.46 12.40
N LYS A 145 9.81 -21.55 12.69
CA LYS A 145 10.39 -22.66 13.46
C LYS A 145 9.75 -22.80 14.84
N LEU A 146 9.60 -21.67 15.53
CA LEU A 146 8.98 -21.62 16.84
C LEU A 146 7.53 -22.10 16.80
N TYR A 147 6.75 -21.61 15.82
CA TYR A 147 5.35 -21.98 15.70
C TYR A 147 5.17 -23.45 15.32
N ARG A 148 5.97 -23.96 14.38
CA ARG A 148 5.94 -25.37 13.98
C ARG A 148 6.37 -26.29 15.13
N PHE A 149 7.38 -25.91 15.92
CA PHE A 149 7.75 -26.64 17.14
C PHE A 149 6.58 -26.71 18.13
N LEU A 150 5.78 -25.65 18.24
CA LEU A 150 4.57 -25.63 19.07
C LEU A 150 3.35 -26.28 18.40
N GLY A 151 3.50 -26.88 17.21
CA GLY A 151 2.44 -27.61 16.52
C GLY A 151 1.45 -26.72 15.75
N LEU A 152 1.84 -25.48 15.37
CA LEU A 152 1.04 -24.57 14.54
C LEU A 152 1.57 -24.52 13.11
N SER A 153 0.65 -24.38 12.16
CA SER A 153 0.94 -24.19 10.75
C SER A 153 1.26 -22.72 10.42
N VAL A 154 2.17 -22.51 9.45
CA VAL A 154 2.62 -21.17 9.03
C VAL A 154 2.56 -21.05 7.52
N GLY A 155 1.80 -20.06 7.04
CA GLY A 155 1.66 -19.69 5.64
C GLY A 155 2.43 -18.41 5.30
N LEU A 156 2.71 -18.23 4.01
CA LEU A 156 3.38 -17.06 3.44
C LEU A 156 2.66 -16.58 2.19
N ILE A 157 2.29 -15.29 2.18
CA ILE A 157 1.68 -14.58 1.04
C ILE A 157 2.66 -13.55 0.52
N ILE A 158 3.14 -13.80 -0.69
CA ILE A 158 4.01 -12.92 -1.48
C ILE A 158 3.54 -12.89 -2.93
N HIS A 159 4.07 -11.96 -3.72
CA HIS A 159 3.62 -11.71 -5.08
C HIS A 159 3.63 -12.95 -6.01
N GLU A 160 4.63 -13.80 -5.91
CA GLU A 160 4.85 -14.94 -6.81
C GLU A 160 3.92 -16.15 -6.60
N LYS A 161 3.08 -16.13 -5.56
CA LYS A 161 2.23 -17.25 -5.17
C LYS A 161 1.02 -17.45 -6.08
N THR A 162 0.73 -18.71 -6.45
CA THR A 162 -0.51 -19.11 -7.16
C THR A 162 -1.72 -19.02 -6.24
N ASN A 163 -2.95 -19.07 -6.80
CA ASN A 163 -4.17 -19.05 -6.00
C ASN A 163 -4.28 -20.24 -5.06
N GLU A 164 -3.88 -21.43 -5.50
CA GLU A 164 -3.87 -22.65 -4.70
C GLU A 164 -2.92 -22.52 -3.51
N GLU A 165 -1.70 -22.05 -3.75
CA GLU A 165 -0.72 -21.79 -2.69
C GLU A 165 -1.19 -20.70 -1.71
N ARG A 166 -1.92 -19.68 -2.20
CA ARG A 166 -2.52 -18.63 -1.35
C ARG A 166 -3.63 -19.21 -0.48
N GLN A 167 -4.50 -20.08 -1.02
CA GLN A 167 -5.53 -20.76 -0.23
C GLN A 167 -4.91 -21.59 0.90
N GLU A 168 -3.88 -22.37 0.60
CA GLU A 168 -3.15 -23.16 1.60
C GLU A 168 -2.54 -22.25 2.68
N ALA A 169 -1.91 -21.14 2.28
CA ALA A 169 -1.28 -20.20 3.20
C ALA A 169 -2.29 -19.49 4.12
N TYR A 170 -3.43 -19.04 3.59
CA TYR A 170 -4.48 -18.43 4.43
C TYR A 170 -5.18 -19.44 5.34
N ASN A 171 -5.16 -20.72 5.02
CA ASN A 171 -5.71 -21.78 5.87
C ASN A 171 -4.78 -22.19 7.01
N CYS A 172 -3.54 -21.70 7.06
CA CYS A 172 -2.64 -21.89 8.18
C CYS A 172 -3.11 -21.14 9.44
N ASP A 173 -2.60 -21.57 10.62
CA ASP A 173 -2.89 -20.91 11.90
C ASP A 173 -2.34 -19.48 11.94
N ILE A 174 -1.15 -19.26 11.34
CA ILE A 174 -0.48 -17.97 11.27
C ILE A 174 -0.05 -17.74 9.82
N THR A 175 -0.44 -16.60 9.25
CA THR A 175 -0.09 -16.23 7.86
C THR A 175 0.71 -14.92 7.85
N TYR A 176 1.94 -15.00 7.35
CA TYR A 176 2.76 -13.84 7.03
C TYR A 176 2.46 -13.34 5.63
N GLY A 177 2.46 -12.05 5.42
CA GLY A 177 2.30 -11.48 4.09
C GLY A 177 2.55 -9.98 4.04
N THR A 178 2.59 -9.44 2.83
CA THR A 178 2.68 -8.00 2.63
C THR A 178 1.32 -7.34 2.68
N ASN A 179 1.27 -6.09 3.14
CA ASN A 179 0.06 -5.28 3.17
C ASN A 179 -0.64 -5.21 1.81
N ASN A 180 0.14 -5.06 0.73
CA ASN A 180 -0.37 -4.95 -0.63
C ASN A 180 -1.01 -6.26 -1.10
N GLU A 181 -0.30 -7.38 -1.01
CA GLU A 181 -0.81 -8.67 -1.49
C GLU A 181 -2.06 -9.11 -0.74
N MET A 182 -2.08 -8.93 0.59
CA MET A 182 -3.28 -9.24 1.39
C MET A 182 -4.48 -8.36 1.00
N GLY A 183 -4.25 -7.08 0.73
CA GLY A 183 -5.30 -6.18 0.27
C GLY A 183 -5.75 -6.47 -1.17
N PHE A 184 -4.82 -6.83 -2.07
CA PHE A 184 -5.18 -7.28 -3.41
C PHE A 184 -5.91 -8.61 -3.42
N ASP A 185 -5.55 -9.54 -2.54
CA ASP A 185 -6.29 -10.79 -2.38
C ASP A 185 -7.73 -10.55 -1.94
N TYR A 186 -7.97 -9.60 -1.02
CA TYR A 186 -9.31 -9.18 -0.67
C TYR A 186 -10.09 -8.65 -1.87
N LEU A 187 -9.49 -7.78 -2.69
CA LEU A 187 -10.15 -7.27 -3.89
C LEU A 187 -10.38 -8.39 -4.92
N ARG A 188 -9.40 -9.28 -5.16
CA ARG A 188 -9.53 -10.42 -6.06
C ARG A 188 -10.65 -11.37 -5.62
N ASP A 189 -10.76 -11.67 -4.33
CA ASP A 189 -11.81 -12.52 -3.76
C ASP A 189 -13.22 -11.97 -4.00
N ASN A 190 -13.34 -10.64 -4.11
CA ASN A 190 -14.60 -9.99 -4.44
C ASN A 190 -14.87 -9.86 -5.95
N MET A 191 -14.00 -10.42 -6.80
CA MET A 191 -14.14 -10.47 -8.26
C MET A 191 -14.26 -11.91 -8.81
N VAL A 192 -14.11 -12.94 -7.96
CA VAL A 192 -14.18 -14.36 -8.38
C VAL A 192 -15.59 -14.75 -8.84
N GLN A 193 -15.69 -15.76 -9.68
CA GLN A 193 -16.96 -16.23 -10.21
C GLN A 193 -17.53 -17.43 -9.42
N TYR A 194 -16.67 -18.13 -8.67
CA TYR A 194 -17.03 -19.29 -7.86
C TYR A 194 -16.43 -19.16 -6.47
N LYS A 195 -17.13 -19.67 -5.44
CA LYS A 195 -16.70 -19.59 -4.04
C LYS A 195 -15.34 -20.24 -3.79
N GLU A 196 -15.10 -21.37 -4.49
CA GLU A 196 -13.86 -22.15 -4.38
C GLU A 196 -12.62 -21.40 -4.87
N GLN A 197 -12.80 -20.31 -5.61
CA GLN A 197 -11.72 -19.46 -6.08
C GLN A 197 -11.27 -18.43 -5.05
N LYS A 198 -12.03 -18.21 -3.97
CA LYS A 198 -11.64 -17.32 -2.88
C LYS A 198 -10.43 -17.89 -2.15
N VAL A 199 -9.49 -17.01 -1.80
CA VAL A 199 -8.27 -17.40 -1.09
C VAL A 199 -8.32 -17.06 0.40
N GLN A 200 -8.95 -15.95 0.79
CA GLN A 200 -9.05 -15.53 2.18
C GLN A 200 -10.25 -16.17 2.90
N ARG A 201 -10.07 -16.51 4.17
CA ARG A 201 -11.13 -17.08 5.01
C ARG A 201 -11.75 -16.11 6.02
N GLY A 202 -11.19 -14.91 6.19
CA GLY A 202 -11.70 -13.86 7.09
C GLY A 202 -10.61 -12.99 7.70
N HIS A 203 -11.03 -11.94 8.41
CA HIS A 203 -10.17 -10.89 8.99
C HIS A 203 -10.33 -10.88 10.51
N VAL A 204 -9.69 -11.83 11.21
CA VAL A 204 -9.86 -12.00 12.67
C VAL A 204 -8.87 -11.14 13.45
N PHE A 205 -7.58 -11.39 13.29
CA PHE A 205 -6.54 -10.64 13.99
C PHE A 205 -5.37 -10.33 13.08
N ALA A 206 -4.98 -9.05 13.02
CA ALA A 206 -3.76 -8.63 12.35
C ALA A 206 -2.76 -7.99 13.31
N ILE A 207 -1.50 -8.37 13.17
CA ILE A 207 -0.35 -7.69 13.77
C ILE A 207 0.42 -7.03 12.64
N VAL A 208 0.43 -5.69 12.62
CA VAL A 208 1.09 -4.91 11.57
C VAL A 208 2.49 -4.51 12.03
N ASP A 209 3.52 -5.05 11.38
CA ASP A 209 4.91 -4.62 11.61
C ASP A 209 5.19 -3.32 10.86
N GLU A 210 5.96 -2.43 11.48
CA GLU A 210 6.19 -1.07 10.98
C GLU A 210 4.86 -0.36 10.67
N VAL A 211 3.93 -0.39 11.63
CA VAL A 211 2.55 0.08 11.50
C VAL A 211 2.42 1.53 11.02
N ASP A 212 3.37 2.37 11.34
CA ASP A 212 3.45 3.76 10.90
C ASP A 212 3.77 3.89 9.40
N SER A 213 4.54 2.96 8.84
CA SER A 213 4.74 2.91 7.38
C SER A 213 3.44 2.55 6.67
N ILE A 214 2.84 1.45 7.08
CA ILE A 214 1.67 0.88 6.40
C ILE A 214 0.44 1.76 6.57
N LEU A 215 0.13 2.17 7.81
CA LEU A 215 -1.13 2.86 8.11
C LEU A 215 -1.05 4.38 7.97
N ILE A 216 0.14 4.97 7.85
CA ILE A 216 0.31 6.42 7.69
C ILE A 216 0.93 6.75 6.33
N ASP A 217 2.15 6.24 6.03
CA ASP A 217 2.86 6.63 4.80
C ASP A 217 2.19 6.08 3.54
N GLU A 218 1.97 4.77 3.50
CA GLU A 218 1.36 4.09 2.35
C GLU A 218 -0.14 4.32 2.24
N ALA A 219 -0.80 4.69 3.34
CA ALA A 219 -2.23 4.95 3.40
C ALA A 219 -2.69 6.28 2.72
N ARG A 220 -1.83 6.89 1.91
CA ARG A 220 -2.16 8.07 1.08
C ARG A 220 -2.87 7.70 -0.21
N THR A 221 -2.61 6.51 -0.73
CA THR A 221 -3.18 6.01 -1.98
C THR A 221 -3.93 4.72 -1.73
N PRO A 222 -5.10 4.50 -2.38
CA PRO A 222 -5.83 3.26 -2.27
C PRO A 222 -5.14 2.12 -3.03
N LEU A 223 -5.54 0.89 -2.71
CA LEU A 223 -5.29 -0.28 -3.53
C LEU A 223 -6.26 -0.28 -4.70
N ILE A 224 -5.78 -0.44 -5.92
CA ILE A 224 -6.60 -0.41 -7.13
C ILE A 224 -6.26 -1.60 -8.02
N ILE A 225 -7.27 -2.34 -8.42
CA ILE A 225 -7.19 -3.31 -9.51
C ILE A 225 -7.76 -2.67 -10.77
N SER A 226 -6.97 -2.64 -11.84
CA SER A 226 -7.32 -1.97 -13.07
C SER A 226 -7.48 -2.95 -14.23
N GLY A 227 -8.42 -2.65 -15.11
CA GLY A 227 -8.62 -3.27 -16.40
C GLY A 227 -8.24 -2.33 -17.55
N LYS A 228 -8.32 -2.83 -18.77
CA LYS A 228 -8.02 -2.04 -19.97
C LYS A 228 -9.16 -1.05 -20.24
N GLY A 229 -8.86 0.24 -20.25
CA GLY A 229 -9.77 1.29 -20.66
C GLY A 229 -9.85 1.47 -22.19
N GLU A 230 -10.81 2.27 -22.64
CA GLU A 230 -11.09 2.48 -24.08
C GLU A 230 -10.42 3.73 -24.67
N GLN A 231 -9.76 4.57 -23.87
CA GLN A 231 -9.37 5.93 -24.29
C GLN A 231 -8.16 6.01 -25.22
N SER A 232 -8.16 7.07 -26.00
CA SER A 232 -7.14 7.38 -27.01
C SER A 232 -5.85 7.94 -26.39
N THR A 233 -4.73 7.30 -26.66
CA THR A 233 -3.40 7.75 -26.24
C THR A 233 -2.90 9.00 -26.99
N ASP A 234 -3.54 9.40 -28.10
CA ASP A 234 -3.08 10.50 -28.96
C ASP A 234 -3.31 11.87 -28.31
N LEU A 235 -4.36 12.05 -27.53
CA LEU A 235 -4.64 13.29 -26.82
C LEU A 235 -3.55 13.64 -25.80
N TYR A 236 -2.95 12.68 -25.10
CA TYR A 236 -1.83 12.93 -24.18
C TYR A 236 -0.63 13.53 -24.87
N ARG A 237 -0.31 13.05 -26.08
CA ARG A 237 0.81 13.58 -26.87
C ARG A 237 0.52 14.98 -27.37
N GLN A 238 -0.71 15.25 -27.82
CA GLN A 238 -1.13 16.57 -28.27
C GLN A 238 -1.14 17.57 -27.10
N ALA A 239 -1.72 17.20 -25.95
CA ALA A 239 -1.72 18.03 -24.75
C ALA A 239 -0.31 18.31 -24.22
N ASN A 240 0.61 17.31 -24.24
CA ASN A 240 2.01 17.53 -23.88
C ASN A 240 2.72 18.47 -24.88
N ALA A 241 2.48 18.31 -26.18
CA ALA A 241 3.05 19.20 -27.19
C ALA A 241 2.56 20.65 -26.98
N PHE A 242 1.29 20.84 -26.71
CA PHE A 242 0.70 22.13 -26.37
C PHE A 242 1.30 22.70 -25.06
N ALA A 243 1.29 21.94 -23.97
CA ALA A 243 1.77 22.37 -22.66
C ALA A 243 3.24 22.82 -22.68
N ARG A 244 4.07 22.22 -23.55
CA ARG A 244 5.47 22.65 -23.76
C ARG A 244 5.60 24.03 -24.43
N THR A 245 4.55 24.53 -25.06
CA THR A 245 4.54 25.88 -25.69
C THR A 245 4.16 26.98 -24.70
N LEU A 246 3.62 26.61 -23.56
CA LEU A 246 3.12 27.51 -22.54
C LEU A 246 4.23 28.08 -21.64
N LYS A 247 4.08 29.35 -21.26
CA LYS A 247 4.96 30.04 -20.30
C LYS A 247 4.52 29.70 -18.87
N MET A 248 5.39 29.01 -18.12
CA MET A 248 5.16 28.63 -16.73
C MET A 248 5.56 29.73 -15.76
N VAL A 249 4.73 29.99 -14.76
CA VAL A 249 5.04 30.82 -13.58
C VAL A 249 4.98 29.95 -12.32
N LYS A 250 6.06 29.96 -11.53
CA LYS A 250 6.11 29.26 -10.25
C LYS A 250 5.87 30.23 -9.11
N VAL A 251 4.97 29.88 -8.21
CA VAL A 251 4.68 30.62 -6.98
C VAL A 251 4.85 29.69 -5.78
N ALA A 252 5.40 30.22 -4.69
CA ALA A 252 5.57 29.43 -3.46
C ALA A 252 4.22 29.07 -2.83
N LYS A 253 3.21 29.95 -2.97
CA LYS A 253 1.82 29.76 -2.54
C LYS A 253 0.93 30.70 -3.34
N MET A 254 -0.17 30.22 -3.85
CA MET A 254 -1.27 31.03 -4.37
C MET A 254 -2.06 31.66 -3.22
N ASP A 255 -2.29 32.97 -3.23
CA ASP A 255 -3.03 33.66 -2.17
C ASP A 255 -4.48 33.91 -2.65
N GLU A 256 -5.40 33.05 -2.26
CA GLU A 256 -6.81 33.01 -2.69
C GLU A 256 -7.57 34.33 -2.44
N LYS A 257 -7.03 35.22 -1.58
CA LYS A 257 -7.68 36.50 -1.22
C LYS A 257 -7.18 37.74 -1.97
N GLN A 258 -6.01 37.67 -2.60
CA GLN A 258 -5.40 38.81 -3.30
C GLN A 258 -5.31 38.60 -4.81
N ASP A 259 -5.53 37.40 -5.33
CA ASP A 259 -5.13 37.02 -6.69
C ASP A 259 -6.25 37.02 -7.74
N THR A 260 -7.45 37.50 -7.41
CA THR A 260 -8.51 37.65 -8.41
C THR A 260 -8.24 38.76 -9.44
N GLU A 261 -7.24 39.61 -9.21
CA GLU A 261 -6.85 40.70 -10.12
C GLU A 261 -5.35 40.78 -10.43
N ALA A 262 -4.50 39.95 -9.86
CA ALA A 262 -3.07 39.92 -10.14
C ALA A 262 -2.82 39.21 -11.47
N THR A 263 -2.48 39.98 -12.50
CA THR A 263 -2.03 39.45 -13.79
C THR A 263 -0.67 38.79 -13.65
N TYR A 264 -0.65 37.47 -13.46
CA TYR A 264 0.57 36.71 -13.62
C TYR A 264 1.00 36.71 -15.08
N ASP A 265 2.23 37.14 -15.35
CA ASP A 265 2.78 37.15 -16.73
C ASP A 265 3.18 35.71 -17.16
N GLY A 266 2.18 34.84 -17.32
CA GLY A 266 2.33 33.47 -17.76
C GLY A 266 1.04 32.79 -18.15
N ASP A 267 1.15 31.62 -18.79
CA ASP A 267 0.02 30.89 -19.35
C ASP A 267 -0.54 29.86 -18.37
N PHE A 268 0.31 29.37 -17.44
CA PHE A 268 -0.12 28.55 -16.32
C PHE A 268 0.73 28.81 -15.07
N ILE A 269 0.12 28.60 -13.91
CA ILE A 269 0.70 28.84 -12.60
C ILE A 269 0.93 27.50 -11.92
N VAL A 270 2.12 27.33 -11.33
CA VAL A 270 2.47 26.18 -10.48
C VAL A 270 2.59 26.64 -9.05
N ASP A 271 1.70 26.19 -8.17
CA ASP A 271 1.83 26.35 -6.72
C ASP A 271 2.71 25.22 -6.18
N GLU A 272 3.96 25.55 -5.82
CA GLU A 272 4.93 24.56 -5.31
C GLU A 272 4.51 23.95 -3.98
N LYS A 273 3.83 24.73 -3.14
CA LYS A 273 3.37 24.28 -1.83
C LYS A 273 2.15 23.36 -1.94
N ALA A 274 1.17 23.71 -2.79
CA ALA A 274 -0.02 22.91 -3.04
C ALA A 274 0.28 21.72 -3.96
N ARG A 275 1.37 21.77 -4.75
CA ARG A 275 1.72 20.82 -5.82
C ARG A 275 0.62 20.74 -6.89
N THR A 276 0.06 21.91 -7.25
CA THR A 276 -0.96 22.04 -8.28
C THR A 276 -0.45 22.90 -9.44
N ALA A 277 -1.02 22.68 -10.62
CA ALA A 277 -0.81 23.50 -11.80
C ALA A 277 -2.17 23.91 -12.36
N THR A 278 -2.34 25.17 -12.72
CA THR A 278 -3.63 25.71 -13.19
C THR A 278 -3.41 26.67 -14.35
N LEU A 279 -4.23 26.58 -15.42
CA LEU A 279 -4.19 27.52 -16.55
C LEU A 279 -4.64 28.92 -16.10
N THR A 280 -3.99 29.95 -16.64
CA THR A 280 -4.48 31.31 -16.56
C THR A 280 -5.50 31.58 -17.68
N GLN A 281 -6.19 32.72 -17.63
CA GLN A 281 -7.09 33.11 -18.72
C GLN A 281 -6.39 33.19 -20.08
N ASP A 282 -5.13 33.62 -20.12
CA ASP A 282 -4.34 33.66 -21.35
C ASP A 282 -3.93 32.25 -21.81
N GLY A 283 -3.66 31.32 -20.85
CA GLY A 283 -3.46 29.92 -21.15
C GLY A 283 -4.69 29.27 -21.76
N VAL A 284 -5.88 29.54 -21.21
CA VAL A 284 -7.16 29.04 -21.73
C VAL A 284 -7.38 29.52 -23.18
N LYS A 285 -7.22 30.83 -23.47
CA LYS A 285 -7.34 31.37 -24.85
C LYS A 285 -6.38 30.73 -25.82
N LYS A 286 -5.14 30.44 -25.37
CA LYS A 286 -4.17 29.74 -26.21
C LYS A 286 -4.57 28.30 -26.47
N ALA A 287 -5.16 27.63 -25.47
CA ALA A 287 -5.67 26.28 -25.63
C ALA A 287 -6.83 26.22 -26.62
N GLU A 288 -7.79 27.10 -26.48
CA GLU A 288 -8.92 27.27 -27.44
C GLU A 288 -8.45 27.49 -28.86
N ALA A 289 -7.48 28.37 -29.04
CA ALA A 289 -6.90 28.64 -30.37
C ALA A 289 -6.11 27.42 -30.91
N TYR A 290 -5.35 26.71 -30.08
CA TYR A 290 -4.53 25.58 -30.51
C TYR A 290 -5.36 24.37 -30.90
N PHE A 291 -6.40 24.07 -30.11
CA PHE A 291 -7.26 22.90 -30.34
C PHE A 291 -8.50 23.23 -31.20
N HIS A 292 -8.67 24.46 -31.62
CA HIS A 292 -9.79 24.93 -32.46
C HIS A 292 -11.16 24.69 -31.80
N VAL A 293 -11.29 24.96 -30.50
CA VAL A 293 -12.54 24.93 -29.75
C VAL A 293 -12.98 26.32 -29.35
N ASP A 294 -14.30 26.57 -29.35
CA ASP A 294 -14.85 27.91 -29.06
C ASP A 294 -14.79 28.25 -27.56
N ASN A 295 -15.00 27.27 -26.70
CA ASN A 295 -14.94 27.41 -25.24
C ASN A 295 -14.40 26.11 -24.61
N LEU A 296 -13.22 26.19 -24.00
CA LEU A 296 -12.58 25.03 -23.34
C LEU A 296 -13.35 24.53 -22.12
N MET A 297 -14.17 25.40 -21.49
CA MET A 297 -14.91 25.08 -20.26
C MET A 297 -16.28 24.44 -20.53
N ASP A 298 -16.67 24.22 -21.78
CA ASP A 298 -17.90 23.53 -22.11
C ASP A 298 -17.85 22.05 -21.78
N ILE A 299 -19.01 21.46 -21.47
CA ILE A 299 -19.15 20.06 -21.10
C ILE A 299 -18.55 19.14 -22.18
N GLU A 300 -18.72 19.46 -23.43
CA GLU A 300 -18.20 18.68 -24.56
C GLU A 300 -16.65 18.63 -24.59
N ASN A 301 -15.98 19.66 -24.03
CA ASN A 301 -14.52 19.79 -24.01
C ASN A 301 -13.87 19.35 -22.71
N THR A 302 -14.62 18.78 -21.75
CA THR A 302 -14.14 18.36 -20.43
C THR A 302 -12.99 17.36 -20.54
N THR A 303 -13.05 16.40 -21.45
CA THR A 303 -11.98 15.43 -21.71
C THR A 303 -10.70 16.11 -22.18
N LEU A 304 -10.80 17.10 -23.08
CA LEU A 304 -9.65 17.86 -23.55
C LEU A 304 -9.02 18.68 -22.43
N LEU A 305 -9.85 19.39 -21.65
CA LEU A 305 -9.41 20.17 -20.50
C LEU A 305 -8.66 19.28 -19.50
N HIS A 306 -9.20 18.10 -19.19
CA HIS A 306 -8.55 17.12 -18.31
C HIS A 306 -7.15 16.73 -18.81
N HIS A 307 -6.99 16.41 -20.09
CA HIS A 307 -5.69 16.06 -20.67
C HIS A 307 -4.68 17.22 -20.61
N ILE A 308 -5.15 18.46 -20.82
CA ILE A 308 -4.31 19.66 -20.69
C ILE A 308 -3.88 19.86 -19.24
N ASP A 309 -4.79 19.72 -18.29
CA ASP A 309 -4.49 19.84 -16.86
C ASP A 309 -3.47 18.80 -16.40
N GLN A 310 -3.61 17.54 -16.81
CA GLN A 310 -2.61 16.51 -16.52
C GLN A 310 -1.25 16.82 -17.19
N ALA A 311 -1.24 17.36 -18.40
CA ALA A 311 0.01 17.71 -19.08
C ALA A 311 0.75 18.87 -18.40
N ILE A 312 0.07 19.95 -18.00
CA ILE A 312 0.70 21.06 -17.25
C ILE A 312 1.15 20.63 -15.85
N LYS A 313 0.41 19.75 -15.19
CA LYS A 313 0.79 19.13 -13.91
C LYS A 313 2.04 18.24 -14.06
N ALA A 314 2.08 17.41 -15.11
CA ALA A 314 3.26 16.58 -15.40
C ALA A 314 4.52 17.42 -15.66
N ILE A 315 4.40 18.54 -16.37
CA ILE A 315 5.52 19.43 -16.70
C ILE A 315 5.93 20.31 -15.51
N GLY A 316 4.96 20.91 -14.83
CA GLY A 316 5.20 21.91 -13.79
C GLY A 316 5.50 21.36 -12.42
N VAL A 317 4.86 20.26 -12.04
CA VAL A 317 4.90 19.70 -10.68
C VAL A 317 5.77 18.46 -10.59
N MET A 318 5.67 17.53 -11.56
CA MET A 318 6.34 16.23 -11.48
C MET A 318 7.79 16.31 -11.94
N ARG A 319 8.73 15.89 -11.11
CA ARG A 319 10.18 15.98 -11.35
C ARG A 319 10.79 14.60 -11.48
N ARG A 320 11.60 14.40 -12.54
CA ARG A 320 12.37 13.18 -12.75
C ARG A 320 13.42 13.00 -11.66
N ASP A 321 13.66 11.76 -11.25
CA ASP A 321 14.59 11.35 -10.17
C ASP A 321 14.22 11.91 -8.76
N ILE A 322 13.01 12.46 -8.63
CA ILE A 322 12.42 12.92 -7.37
C ILE A 322 11.04 12.29 -7.16
N ASP A 323 10.14 12.42 -8.14
CA ASP A 323 8.77 11.90 -8.07
C ASP A 323 8.62 10.59 -8.87
N TYR A 324 9.47 10.36 -9.88
CA TYR A 324 9.48 9.17 -10.72
C TYR A 324 10.86 8.93 -11.35
N VAL A 325 11.12 7.68 -11.74
CA VAL A 325 12.33 7.25 -12.43
C VAL A 325 11.95 6.65 -13.79
N VAL A 326 12.79 6.85 -14.81
CA VAL A 326 12.63 6.17 -16.11
C VAL A 326 13.74 5.14 -16.25
N LYS A 327 13.37 3.84 -16.30
CA LYS A 327 14.31 2.72 -16.46
C LYS A 327 13.79 1.80 -17.57
N ASP A 328 14.69 1.41 -18.51
CA ASP A 328 14.38 0.51 -19.63
C ASP A 328 13.17 0.93 -20.49
N GLY A 329 12.93 2.24 -20.63
CA GLY A 329 11.81 2.80 -21.39
C GLY A 329 10.46 2.71 -20.69
N GLN A 330 10.44 2.39 -19.39
CA GLN A 330 9.26 2.38 -18.54
C GLN A 330 9.33 3.49 -17.49
N LEU A 331 8.19 4.10 -17.21
CA LEU A 331 8.03 5.02 -16.11
C LEU A 331 7.76 4.23 -14.83
N ILE A 332 8.53 4.51 -13.79
CA ILE A 332 8.40 3.85 -12.49
C ILE A 332 8.21 4.94 -11.44
N VAL A 333 7.17 4.79 -10.63
CA VAL A 333 6.82 5.75 -9.57
C VAL A 333 7.80 5.61 -8.40
N ASP A 334 8.35 6.73 -7.93
CA ASP A 334 9.09 6.83 -6.67
C ASP A 334 8.34 7.80 -5.75
N GLU A 335 7.48 7.27 -4.90
CA GLU A 335 6.69 8.08 -3.99
C GLU A 335 7.12 7.79 -2.53
N PHE A 336 7.75 8.78 -1.90
CA PHE A 336 8.05 8.85 -0.47
C PHE A 336 9.02 7.81 0.14
N THR A 337 9.20 6.64 -0.47
CA THR A 337 9.99 5.56 0.14
C THR A 337 11.43 5.51 -0.33
N GLY A 338 11.77 6.17 -1.43
CA GLY A 338 13.09 6.07 -2.08
C GLY A 338 13.34 4.68 -2.66
N ARG A 339 12.28 3.88 -2.88
CA ARG A 339 12.32 2.58 -3.56
C ARG A 339 11.59 2.63 -4.89
N ILE A 340 12.09 1.90 -5.87
CA ILE A 340 11.44 1.74 -7.17
C ILE A 340 10.27 0.78 -7.02
N MET A 341 9.06 1.26 -7.34
CA MET A 341 7.83 0.48 -7.29
C MET A 341 7.43 0.05 -8.69
N LEU A 342 7.83 -1.16 -9.08
CA LEU A 342 7.47 -1.74 -10.38
C LEU A 342 5.96 -2.05 -10.41
N GLY A 343 5.28 -1.64 -11.49
CA GLY A 343 3.84 -1.89 -11.68
C GLY A 343 2.93 -0.80 -11.11
N ARG A 344 3.42 0.12 -10.30
CA ARG A 344 2.63 1.25 -9.80
C ARG A 344 2.43 2.31 -10.88
N ARG A 345 1.22 2.87 -10.97
CA ARG A 345 0.87 3.95 -11.89
C ARG A 345 0.21 5.10 -11.15
N TYR A 346 0.45 6.32 -11.60
CA TYR A 346 -0.35 7.48 -11.18
C TYR A 346 -1.75 7.36 -11.77
N ASN A 347 -2.75 7.78 -11.02
CA ASN A 347 -4.15 7.75 -11.42
C ASN A 347 -4.50 8.95 -12.31
N GLU A 348 -5.72 8.96 -12.81
CA GLU A 348 -6.35 10.08 -13.52
C GLU A 348 -5.57 10.56 -14.77
N GLY A 349 -4.93 9.65 -15.48
CA GLY A 349 -4.18 10.02 -16.69
C GLY A 349 -2.82 10.69 -16.44
N LEU A 350 -2.46 11.00 -15.18
CA LEU A 350 -1.18 11.64 -14.87
C LEU A 350 0.03 10.76 -15.28
N HIS A 351 -0.10 9.44 -15.15
CA HIS A 351 0.95 8.50 -15.57
C HIS A 351 1.22 8.63 -17.07
N GLN A 352 0.17 8.62 -17.88
CA GLN A 352 0.24 8.77 -19.34
C GLN A 352 0.75 10.17 -19.75
N ALA A 353 0.38 11.20 -18.99
CA ALA A 353 0.90 12.54 -19.21
C ALA A 353 2.42 12.64 -18.95
N ILE A 354 2.92 11.93 -17.92
CA ILE A 354 4.36 11.84 -17.65
C ILE A 354 5.06 10.97 -18.70
N GLU A 355 4.47 9.86 -19.13
CA GLU A 355 4.97 9.04 -20.24
C GLU A 355 5.14 9.88 -21.53
N ALA A 356 4.13 10.71 -21.84
CA ALA A 356 4.19 11.65 -22.96
C ALA A 356 5.26 12.73 -22.76
N LYS A 357 5.44 13.23 -21.53
CA LYS A 357 6.49 14.18 -21.17
C LYS A 357 7.90 13.61 -21.40
N GLU A 358 8.15 12.37 -20.98
CA GLU A 358 9.45 11.71 -21.10
C GLU A 358 9.67 11.08 -22.48
N GLY A 359 8.64 11.08 -23.35
CA GLY A 359 8.73 10.53 -24.71
C GLY A 359 8.81 9.00 -24.74
N VAL A 360 8.40 8.32 -23.67
CA VAL A 360 8.23 6.88 -23.65
C VAL A 360 6.90 6.47 -24.27
N LYS A 361 6.67 5.16 -24.42
CA LYS A 361 5.40 4.66 -24.97
C LYS A 361 4.28 5.00 -24.02
N VAL A 362 3.28 5.77 -24.49
CA VAL A 362 2.06 6.06 -23.75
C VAL A 362 1.16 4.83 -23.80
N GLU A 363 0.88 4.25 -22.63
CA GLU A 363 -0.05 3.12 -22.51
C GLU A 363 -1.51 3.60 -22.43
N HIS A 364 -2.46 2.69 -22.69
CA HIS A 364 -3.89 3.00 -22.55
C HIS A 364 -4.24 3.38 -21.12
N GLU A 365 -5.24 4.23 -20.95
CA GLU A 365 -5.83 4.45 -19.63
C GLU A 365 -6.36 3.14 -19.05
N SER A 366 -6.36 3.06 -17.76
CA SER A 366 -6.85 1.89 -17.04
C SER A 366 -8.21 2.22 -16.39
N LYS A 367 -9.22 1.36 -16.63
CA LYS A 367 -10.50 1.42 -15.92
C LYS A 367 -10.36 0.78 -14.55
N THR A 368 -10.87 1.43 -13.51
CA THR A 368 -10.88 0.88 -12.15
C THR A 368 -11.89 -0.26 -12.04
N LEU A 369 -11.43 -1.46 -11.75
CA LEU A 369 -12.28 -2.64 -11.54
C LEU A 369 -12.67 -2.83 -10.08
N ALA A 370 -11.74 -2.60 -9.17
CA ALA A 370 -11.97 -2.67 -7.73
C ALA A 370 -10.97 -1.76 -7.00
N THR A 371 -11.40 -1.18 -5.91
CA THR A 371 -10.56 -0.29 -5.09
C THR A 371 -10.92 -0.40 -3.62
N ILE A 372 -9.94 -0.22 -2.74
CA ILE A 372 -10.12 -0.05 -1.30
C ILE A 372 -8.96 0.76 -0.72
N THR A 373 -9.22 1.63 0.24
CA THR A 373 -8.15 2.29 0.99
C THR A 373 -7.55 1.34 2.03
N PHE A 374 -6.27 1.52 2.38
CA PHE A 374 -5.65 0.77 3.48
C PHE A 374 -6.42 0.95 4.78
N GLN A 375 -6.93 2.17 5.02
CA GLN A 375 -7.72 2.47 6.21
C GLN A 375 -8.94 1.55 6.31
N ASN A 376 -9.71 1.43 5.24
CA ASN A 376 -10.91 0.59 5.23
C ASN A 376 -10.57 -0.89 5.19
N TYR A 377 -9.50 -1.30 4.50
CA TYR A 377 -9.05 -2.68 4.52
C TYR A 377 -8.68 -3.15 5.94
N PHE A 378 -7.83 -2.41 6.67
CA PHE A 378 -7.42 -2.80 8.02
C PHE A 378 -8.54 -2.69 9.07
N ARG A 379 -9.57 -1.89 8.80
CA ARG A 379 -10.78 -1.84 9.64
C ARG A 379 -11.67 -3.09 9.51
N LEU A 380 -11.45 -3.95 8.53
CA LEU A 380 -12.16 -5.23 8.40
C LEU A 380 -11.75 -6.22 9.51
N TYR A 381 -10.57 -6.09 10.08
CA TYR A 381 -10.12 -6.97 11.14
C TYR A 381 -10.90 -6.74 12.43
N GLU A 382 -11.41 -7.84 13.04
CA GLU A 382 -12.07 -7.80 14.35
C GLU A 382 -11.13 -7.24 15.43
N LYS A 383 -9.83 -7.58 15.32
CA LYS A 383 -8.78 -7.08 16.18
C LYS A 383 -7.56 -6.69 15.35
N LEU A 384 -7.14 -5.44 15.52
CA LEU A 384 -5.97 -4.86 14.86
C LEU A 384 -4.95 -4.45 15.91
N SER A 385 -3.69 -4.74 15.69
CA SER A 385 -2.57 -4.25 16.49
C SER A 385 -1.39 -3.90 15.62
N GLY A 386 -0.43 -3.16 16.17
CA GLY A 386 0.74 -2.80 15.40
C GLY A 386 1.96 -2.53 16.28
N MET A 387 3.13 -2.57 15.65
CA MET A 387 4.39 -2.27 16.30
C MET A 387 5.27 -1.41 15.40
N THR A 388 5.99 -0.47 16.01
CA THR A 388 6.97 0.39 15.35
C THR A 388 7.88 1.04 16.38
N GLY A 389 8.96 1.71 15.94
CA GLY A 389 9.83 2.51 16.80
C GLY A 389 9.39 3.95 17.00
N THR A 390 8.33 4.43 16.33
CA THR A 390 8.04 5.87 16.16
C THR A 390 6.56 6.22 16.01
N ALA A 391 5.65 5.59 16.75
CA ALA A 391 4.20 5.82 16.64
C ALA A 391 3.70 7.04 17.40
N SER A 392 4.38 7.45 18.49
CA SER A 392 3.86 8.45 19.44
C SER A 392 3.65 9.84 18.82
N THR A 393 4.39 10.19 17.76
CA THR A 393 4.20 11.45 17.03
C THR A 393 2.88 11.51 16.27
N GLU A 394 2.33 10.36 15.87
CA GLU A 394 1.10 10.21 15.08
C GLU A 394 -0.04 9.57 15.91
N SER A 395 0.08 9.54 17.25
CA SER A 395 -0.88 8.88 18.14
C SER A 395 -2.32 9.41 17.97
N ALA A 396 -2.48 10.69 17.67
CA ALA A 396 -3.80 11.28 17.40
C ALA A 396 -4.44 10.68 16.14
N GLU A 397 -3.68 10.49 15.07
CA GLU A 397 -4.16 9.90 13.82
C GLU A 397 -4.50 8.43 13.99
N PHE A 398 -3.66 7.64 14.67
CA PHE A 398 -3.97 6.24 14.98
C PHE A 398 -5.25 6.10 15.80
N SER A 399 -5.46 6.98 16.78
CA SER A 399 -6.69 6.98 17.58
C SER A 399 -7.92 7.40 16.77
N GLU A 400 -7.82 8.45 15.95
CA GLU A 400 -8.97 9.00 15.20
C GLU A 400 -9.40 8.05 14.07
N ILE A 401 -8.45 7.57 13.26
CA ILE A 401 -8.73 6.76 12.06
C ILE A 401 -8.96 5.30 12.40
N TYR A 402 -8.02 4.69 13.15
CA TYR A 402 -7.99 3.23 13.36
C TYR A 402 -8.51 2.80 14.74
N LYS A 403 -8.81 3.75 15.63
CA LYS A 403 -9.17 3.49 17.04
C LYS A 403 -8.06 2.75 17.81
N LEU A 404 -6.82 2.91 17.37
CA LEU A 404 -5.65 2.30 17.99
C LEU A 404 -5.00 3.28 18.97
N ASP A 405 -4.66 2.77 20.13
CA ASP A 405 -3.97 3.47 21.19
C ASP A 405 -2.48 3.11 21.19
N VAL A 406 -1.60 4.07 21.45
CA VAL A 406 -0.15 3.89 21.41
C VAL A 406 0.43 3.80 22.83
N VAL A 407 1.17 2.75 23.10
CA VAL A 407 1.89 2.53 24.36
C VAL A 407 3.38 2.47 24.10
N GLU A 408 4.12 3.43 24.66
CA GLU A 408 5.58 3.44 24.61
C GLU A 408 6.16 2.41 25.60
N ILE A 409 6.87 1.41 25.07
CA ILE A 409 7.52 0.36 25.85
C ILE A 409 8.96 0.80 26.17
N PRO A 410 9.41 0.74 27.42
CA PRO A 410 10.78 1.11 27.77
C PRO A 410 11.77 0.15 27.11
N THR A 411 12.98 0.64 26.80
CA THR A 411 14.07 -0.15 26.25
C THR A 411 14.62 -1.13 27.28
N ASN A 412 15.13 -2.28 26.82
CA ASN A 412 15.73 -3.28 27.70
C ASN A 412 17.01 -2.77 28.39
N LYS A 413 17.86 -2.04 27.64
CA LYS A 413 19.03 -1.33 28.16
C LYS A 413 18.84 0.17 27.99
N PRO A 414 19.42 1.01 28.87
CA PRO A 414 19.34 2.47 28.72
C PRO A 414 19.89 2.94 27.38
N LEU A 415 19.19 3.88 26.74
CA LEU A 415 19.66 4.56 25.54
C LEU A 415 20.76 5.55 25.92
N ILE A 416 21.98 5.34 25.46
CA ILE A 416 23.14 6.20 25.72
C ILE A 416 23.57 7.05 24.52
N ARG A 417 22.83 6.96 23.39
CA ARG A 417 23.06 7.77 22.18
C ARG A 417 22.93 9.25 22.51
N VAL A 418 23.84 10.06 21.97
CA VAL A 418 23.82 11.53 22.08
C VAL A 418 23.21 12.12 20.82
N ASP A 419 22.09 12.82 21.00
CA ASP A 419 21.43 13.55 19.92
C ASP A 419 21.84 15.03 20.00
N HIS A 420 22.73 15.46 19.08
CA HIS A 420 23.24 16.85 19.03
C HIS A 420 22.17 17.80 18.47
N PRO A 421 22.23 19.10 18.85
CA PRO A 421 21.37 20.11 18.24
C PRO A 421 21.59 20.23 16.74
N ASP A 422 20.56 20.69 16.03
CA ASP A 422 20.67 20.97 14.60
C ASP A 422 21.65 22.10 14.33
N VAL A 423 22.46 21.97 13.28
CA VAL A 423 23.35 23.00 12.77
C VAL A 423 22.73 23.59 11.51
N ILE A 424 22.57 24.90 11.47
CA ILE A 424 21.81 25.59 10.42
C ILE A 424 22.73 26.54 9.67
N PHE A 425 22.69 26.48 8.34
CA PHE A 425 23.48 27.34 7.44
C PHE A 425 22.56 28.23 6.59
N GLN A 426 23.10 29.28 6.05
CA GLN A 426 22.37 30.19 5.19
C GLN A 426 22.10 29.53 3.84
N THR A 427 23.12 28.90 3.24
CA THR A 427 23.05 28.29 1.91
C THR A 427 23.25 26.77 1.93
N GLU A 428 22.73 26.08 0.92
CA GLU A 428 23.00 24.64 0.75
C GLU A 428 24.49 24.37 0.53
N ALA A 429 25.19 25.24 -0.16
CA ALA A 429 26.62 25.07 -0.43
C ALA A 429 27.43 25.10 0.89
N GLY A 430 27.17 26.04 1.79
CA GLY A 430 27.79 26.09 3.11
C GLY A 430 27.46 24.86 3.96
N LYS A 431 26.20 24.41 3.94
CA LYS A 431 25.75 23.17 4.58
C LYS A 431 26.57 21.96 4.10
N PHE A 432 26.71 21.74 2.78
CA PHE A 432 27.44 20.58 2.25
C PHE A 432 28.94 20.64 2.57
N ARG A 433 29.56 21.83 2.60
CA ARG A 433 30.98 21.96 3.08
C ARG A 433 31.11 21.49 4.51
N ALA A 434 30.21 21.90 5.39
CA ALA A 434 30.20 21.49 6.80
C ALA A 434 29.95 19.97 6.96
N VAL A 435 29.02 19.42 6.20
CA VAL A 435 28.71 17.97 6.16
C VAL A 435 29.96 17.18 5.78
N ILE A 436 30.67 17.57 4.73
CA ILE A 436 31.90 16.91 4.27
C ILE A 436 33.00 16.99 5.34
N LYS A 437 33.15 18.15 5.99
CA LYS A 437 34.10 18.33 7.09
C LYS A 437 33.82 17.38 8.26
N GLN A 438 32.54 17.23 8.63
CA GLN A 438 32.14 16.31 9.70
C GLN A 438 32.36 14.84 9.31
N ILE A 439 31.99 14.44 8.07
CA ILE A 439 32.24 13.08 7.56
C ILE A 439 33.75 12.76 7.62
N LYS A 440 34.58 13.70 7.21
CA LYS A 440 36.05 13.55 7.25
C LYS A 440 36.58 13.35 8.66
N ALA A 441 36.10 14.17 9.61
CA ALA A 441 36.48 14.05 11.02
C ALA A 441 36.06 12.70 11.63
N CYS A 442 34.88 12.21 11.32
CA CYS A 442 34.43 10.89 11.78
C CYS A 442 35.24 9.75 11.13
N HIS A 443 35.50 9.83 9.82
CA HIS A 443 36.27 8.84 9.09
C HIS A 443 37.72 8.74 9.62
N GLU A 444 38.38 9.86 9.89
CA GLU A 444 39.74 9.92 10.49
C GLU A 444 39.76 9.34 11.90
N LYS A 445 38.69 9.53 12.68
CA LYS A 445 38.53 8.93 14.03
C LYS A 445 38.20 7.43 13.95
N GLY A 446 37.81 6.91 12.78
CA GLY A 446 37.35 5.53 12.57
C GLY A 446 35.90 5.31 12.97
N GLN A 447 35.13 6.37 13.22
CA GLN A 447 33.72 6.32 13.53
C GLN A 447 32.89 6.13 12.25
N PRO A 448 32.08 5.07 12.12
CA PRO A 448 31.22 4.90 10.95
C PRO A 448 30.14 5.97 10.86
N VAL A 449 29.85 6.44 9.65
CA VAL A 449 28.85 7.49 9.39
C VAL A 449 27.78 7.00 8.43
N LEU A 450 26.52 7.15 8.86
CA LEU A 450 25.36 6.99 7.97
C LEU A 450 24.78 8.37 7.67
N VAL A 451 24.85 8.77 6.41
CA VAL A 451 24.33 10.06 5.94
C VAL A 451 22.96 9.88 5.35
N GLY A 452 21.93 10.49 5.97
CA GLY A 452 20.56 10.49 5.48
C GLY A 452 20.30 11.66 4.53
N THR A 453 19.77 11.38 3.35
CA THR A 453 19.35 12.38 2.34
C THR A 453 17.87 12.18 2.00
N ILE A 454 17.19 13.26 1.62
CA ILE A 454 15.75 13.21 1.31
C ILE A 454 15.44 12.76 -0.12
N SER A 455 16.39 12.85 -1.04
CA SER A 455 16.19 12.46 -2.45
C SER A 455 17.41 11.78 -3.06
N ILE A 456 17.17 11.06 -4.18
CA ILE A 456 18.20 10.44 -4.98
C ILE A 456 19.17 11.52 -5.50
N GLU A 457 18.65 12.65 -5.98
CA GLU A 457 19.44 13.76 -6.50
C GLU A 457 20.45 14.28 -5.46
N LYS A 458 20.00 14.54 -4.22
CA LYS A 458 20.85 15.01 -3.12
C LYS A 458 21.91 13.94 -2.75
N SER A 459 21.55 12.66 -2.79
CA SER A 459 22.50 11.56 -2.53
C SER A 459 23.61 11.51 -3.58
N GLU A 460 23.28 11.68 -4.86
CA GLU A 460 24.23 11.70 -5.95
C GLU A 460 25.11 12.97 -5.94
N GLN A 461 24.52 14.11 -5.58
CA GLN A 461 25.26 15.36 -5.42
C GLN A 461 26.32 15.23 -4.34
N LEU A 462 25.94 14.73 -3.16
CA LEU A 462 26.87 14.52 -2.04
C LEU A 462 27.94 13.48 -2.42
N SER A 463 27.57 12.39 -3.11
CA SER A 463 28.52 11.39 -3.60
C SER A 463 29.57 11.99 -4.53
N LYS A 464 29.16 12.89 -5.45
CA LYS A 464 30.10 13.61 -6.33
C LYS A 464 31.10 14.49 -5.54
N LEU A 465 30.62 15.14 -4.50
CA LEU A 465 31.46 15.98 -3.62
C LEU A 465 32.46 15.14 -2.80
N LEU A 466 32.00 14.03 -2.19
CA LEU A 466 32.90 13.12 -1.43
C LEU A 466 33.96 12.46 -2.31
N LYS A 467 33.64 12.14 -3.57
CA LYS A 467 34.61 11.64 -4.55
C LYS A 467 35.71 12.65 -4.85
N LYS A 468 35.39 13.96 -4.90
CA LYS A 468 36.38 15.03 -5.08
C LYS A 468 37.34 15.14 -3.88
N GLU A 469 36.85 14.85 -2.68
CA GLU A 469 37.63 14.82 -1.44
C GLU A 469 38.33 13.47 -1.19
N HIS A 470 38.24 12.53 -2.14
CA HIS A 470 38.85 11.19 -2.06
C HIS A 470 38.38 10.34 -0.86
N ILE A 471 37.16 10.57 -0.36
CA ILE A 471 36.56 9.80 0.71
C ILE A 471 35.83 8.60 0.09
N GLN A 472 36.25 7.39 0.47
CA GLN A 472 35.56 6.16 0.07
C GLN A 472 34.20 6.08 0.74
N HIS A 473 33.16 5.82 -0.05
CA HIS A 473 31.78 5.74 0.47
C HIS A 473 30.91 4.84 -0.39
N ASN A 474 29.86 4.32 0.20
CA ASN A 474 28.78 3.59 -0.45
C ASN A 474 27.56 4.48 -0.62
N VAL A 475 26.80 4.30 -1.70
CA VAL A 475 25.54 5.01 -1.95
C VAL A 475 24.43 4.00 -2.05
N LEU A 476 23.41 4.20 -1.21
CA LEU A 476 22.21 3.40 -1.14
C LEU A 476 21.01 4.27 -1.50
N ASN A 477 20.48 4.05 -2.69
CA ASN A 477 19.29 4.72 -3.20
C ASN A 477 18.49 3.74 -4.07
N ALA A 478 17.32 4.16 -4.54
CA ALA A 478 16.42 3.32 -5.33
C ALA A 478 17.07 2.70 -6.60
N LYS A 479 18.10 3.34 -7.16
CA LYS A 479 18.83 2.81 -8.33
C LYS A 479 19.71 1.59 -7.99
N ASN A 480 20.07 1.40 -6.71
CA ASN A 480 20.98 0.35 -6.22
C ASN A 480 20.31 -0.61 -5.21
N HIS A 481 19.01 -0.79 -5.28
CA HIS A 481 18.23 -1.56 -4.32
C HIS A 481 18.61 -3.05 -4.23
N GLU A 482 19.07 -3.66 -5.32
CA GLU A 482 19.50 -5.07 -5.36
C GLU A 482 20.66 -5.37 -4.40
N ARG A 483 21.49 -4.37 -4.08
CA ARG A 483 22.61 -4.47 -3.14
C ARG A 483 22.34 -3.82 -1.79
N GLU A 484 21.10 -3.47 -1.50
CA GLU A 484 20.72 -2.74 -0.29
C GLU A 484 21.16 -3.46 0.99
N ALA A 485 20.77 -4.74 1.12
CA ALA A 485 21.10 -5.53 2.29
C ALA A 485 22.63 -5.69 2.49
N GLU A 486 23.38 -5.82 1.39
CA GLU A 486 24.83 -5.90 1.38
C GLU A 486 25.48 -4.62 1.93
N ILE A 487 25.06 -3.47 1.41
CA ILE A 487 25.62 -2.16 1.79
C ILE A 487 25.31 -1.84 3.26
N ILE A 488 24.08 -2.10 3.70
CA ILE A 488 23.66 -1.83 5.07
C ILE A 488 24.36 -2.75 6.07
N ALA A 489 24.53 -4.02 5.73
CA ALA A 489 25.26 -4.97 6.56
C ALA A 489 26.68 -4.50 6.89
N GLN A 490 27.30 -3.72 6.01
CA GLN A 490 28.66 -3.22 6.17
C GLN A 490 28.74 -1.75 6.64
N ALA A 491 27.60 -1.07 6.82
CA ALA A 491 27.56 0.35 7.21
C ALA A 491 28.12 0.61 8.62
N GLY A 492 28.16 -0.41 9.48
CA GLY A 492 28.69 -0.34 10.84
C GLY A 492 30.18 -0.64 10.98
N LYS A 493 30.94 -0.86 9.90
CA LYS A 493 32.38 -1.12 9.90
C LYS A 493 33.17 0.12 10.32
N PHE A 494 34.39 -0.12 10.85
CA PHE A 494 35.30 0.94 11.28
C PHE A 494 35.59 1.92 10.15
N GLY A 495 35.28 3.20 10.35
CA GLY A 495 35.47 4.28 9.37
C GLY A 495 34.60 4.21 8.13
N ALA A 496 33.56 3.36 8.07
CA ALA A 496 32.68 3.27 6.92
C ALA A 496 31.87 4.55 6.73
N VAL A 497 31.69 4.98 5.46
CA VAL A 497 30.81 6.09 5.08
C VAL A 497 29.74 5.57 4.15
N THR A 498 28.47 5.72 4.54
CA THR A 498 27.32 5.28 3.75
C THR A 498 26.33 6.41 3.58
N ILE A 499 26.00 6.77 2.33
CA ILE A 499 24.93 7.71 1.99
C ILE A 499 23.68 6.89 1.74
N SER A 500 22.60 7.20 2.40
CA SER A 500 21.31 6.49 2.25
C SER A 500 20.17 7.47 2.01
N THR A 501 19.33 7.19 1.02
CA THR A 501 18.03 7.86 0.97
C THR A 501 17.12 7.33 2.07
N ASN A 502 16.09 8.10 2.39
CA ASN A 502 15.30 8.06 3.61
C ASN A 502 14.87 6.67 4.11
N MET A 503 14.33 5.84 3.23
CA MET A 503 13.73 4.55 3.61
C MET A 503 14.63 3.35 3.31
N ALA A 504 15.74 3.56 2.63
CA ALA A 504 16.65 2.48 2.29
C ALA A 504 17.23 1.82 3.58
N GLY A 505 17.20 0.49 3.61
CA GLY A 505 17.61 -0.32 4.75
C GLY A 505 16.62 -0.39 5.92
N ARG A 506 15.36 -0.02 5.74
CA ARG A 506 14.33 -0.20 6.76
C ARG A 506 14.10 -1.70 7.01
N GLY A 507 13.92 -2.10 8.27
CA GLY A 507 13.79 -3.50 8.65
C GLY A 507 15.11 -4.28 8.72
N THR A 508 16.26 -3.65 8.39
CA THR A 508 17.58 -4.25 8.49
C THR A 508 18.40 -3.57 9.59
N ASP A 509 19.02 -4.36 10.47
CA ASP A 509 19.85 -3.85 11.55
C ASP A 509 21.27 -3.53 11.08
N ILE A 510 21.80 -2.36 11.50
CA ILE A 510 23.20 -2.00 11.33
C ILE A 510 23.95 -2.46 12.57
N MET A 511 24.78 -3.48 12.41
CA MET A 511 25.62 -4.01 13.48
C MET A 511 26.99 -3.33 13.47
N LEU A 512 27.46 -2.93 14.67
CA LEU A 512 28.79 -2.35 14.82
C LEU A 512 29.87 -3.39 14.51
N GLY A 513 30.88 -3.03 13.71
CA GLY A 513 31.90 -3.92 13.18
C GLY A 513 31.54 -4.66 11.90
N GLY A 514 30.27 -4.64 11.47
CA GLY A 514 29.77 -5.33 10.29
C GLY A 514 28.88 -6.54 10.58
N ASN A 515 28.48 -7.28 9.56
CA ASN A 515 27.59 -8.42 9.66
C ASN A 515 28.31 -9.71 9.24
N ALA A 516 28.47 -10.63 10.20
CA ALA A 516 29.14 -11.92 10.00
C ALA A 516 28.39 -12.82 9.01
N GLU A 517 27.07 -12.84 9.04
CA GLU A 517 26.23 -13.61 8.12
C GLU A 517 26.51 -13.24 6.67
N PHE A 518 26.59 -11.94 6.40
CA PHE A 518 26.88 -11.43 5.07
C PHE A 518 28.27 -11.84 4.59
N LEU A 519 29.29 -11.75 5.46
CA LEU A 519 30.64 -12.16 5.12
C LEU A 519 30.72 -13.67 4.86
N ALA A 520 30.02 -14.48 5.62
CA ALA A 520 29.93 -15.91 5.41
C ALA A 520 29.29 -16.26 4.06
N LYS A 521 28.18 -15.59 3.68
CA LYS A 521 27.55 -15.74 2.35
C LYS A 521 28.50 -15.36 1.21
N ALA A 522 29.19 -14.25 1.35
CA ALA A 522 30.17 -13.80 0.34
C ALA A 522 31.31 -14.79 0.16
N GLU A 523 31.77 -15.40 1.25
CA GLU A 523 32.82 -16.42 1.19
C GLU A 523 32.32 -17.74 0.59
N MET A 524 31.10 -18.16 0.90
CA MET A 524 30.48 -19.32 0.25
C MET A 524 30.34 -19.10 -1.27
N LYS A 525 30.01 -17.87 -1.69
CA LYS A 525 29.98 -17.51 -3.12
C LYS A 525 31.36 -17.58 -3.76
N ARG A 526 32.41 -17.20 -3.05
CA ARG A 526 33.81 -17.41 -3.49
C ARG A 526 34.19 -18.89 -3.57
N MET A 527 33.65 -19.73 -2.68
CA MET A 527 33.78 -21.17 -2.69
C MET A 527 32.93 -21.85 -3.78
N GLN A 528 32.28 -21.06 -4.66
CA GLN A 528 31.49 -21.53 -5.80
C GLN A 528 30.18 -22.28 -5.41
N PHE A 529 29.64 -22.05 -4.22
CA PHE A 529 28.28 -22.48 -3.92
C PHE A 529 27.30 -21.68 -4.81
N SER A 530 26.23 -22.35 -5.30
CA SER A 530 25.17 -21.67 -6.05
C SER A 530 24.40 -20.72 -5.16
N ASP A 531 23.80 -19.65 -5.75
CA ASP A 531 23.00 -18.69 -4.98
C ASP A 531 21.80 -19.39 -4.32
N GLU A 532 21.21 -20.41 -4.95
CA GLU A 532 20.15 -21.25 -4.40
C GLU A 532 20.63 -22.03 -3.17
N LEU A 533 21.80 -22.65 -3.24
CA LEU A 533 22.34 -23.44 -2.14
C LEU A 533 22.79 -22.54 -0.96
N ILE A 534 23.23 -21.31 -1.23
CA ILE A 534 23.53 -20.32 -0.19
C ILE A 534 22.22 -19.86 0.48
N ALA A 535 21.16 -19.66 -0.28
CA ALA A 535 19.84 -19.34 0.27
C ALA A 535 19.32 -20.46 1.18
N GLU A 536 19.43 -21.72 0.75
CA GLU A 536 19.06 -22.90 1.54
C GLU A 536 19.98 -23.12 2.76
N ALA A 537 21.26 -22.77 2.67
CA ALA A 537 22.20 -22.83 3.78
C ALA A 537 21.85 -21.86 4.91
N THR A 538 21.30 -20.71 4.56
CA THR A 538 20.84 -19.67 5.51
C THR A 538 19.36 -19.82 5.86
N GLY A 539 18.62 -20.61 5.08
CA GLY A 539 17.21 -20.95 5.31
C GLY A 539 17.04 -21.83 6.55
N PHE A 540 15.85 -21.79 7.11
CA PHE A 540 15.49 -22.49 8.33
C PHE A 540 14.55 -23.69 8.11
N ALA A 541 14.22 -24.02 6.85
CA ALA A 541 13.37 -25.14 6.50
C ALA A 541 14.03 -26.48 6.93
N GLU A 542 13.26 -27.42 7.44
CA GLU A 542 13.75 -28.76 7.70
C GLU A 542 14.06 -29.46 6.37
N THR A 543 15.22 -30.14 6.29
CA THR A 543 15.63 -30.85 5.07
C THR A 543 16.49 -32.06 5.43
N ASP A 544 16.28 -33.15 4.68
CA ASP A 544 17.14 -34.35 4.73
C ASP A 544 18.19 -34.34 3.63
N ASN A 545 18.25 -33.28 2.80
CA ASN A 545 19.22 -33.18 1.72
C ASN A 545 20.63 -32.94 2.29
N GLN A 546 21.53 -33.92 2.06
CA GLN A 546 22.88 -33.92 2.60
C GLN A 546 23.74 -32.74 2.07
N GLU A 547 23.46 -32.28 0.88
CA GLU A 547 24.16 -31.16 0.26
C GLU A 547 23.79 -29.83 0.98
N ILE A 548 22.52 -29.64 1.28
CA ILE A 548 22.02 -28.48 2.04
C ILE A 548 22.54 -28.54 3.48
N LEU A 549 22.57 -29.73 4.13
CA LEU A 549 23.11 -29.89 5.48
C LEU A 549 24.61 -29.56 5.54
N ASN A 550 25.38 -29.98 4.55
CA ASN A 550 26.81 -29.63 4.45
C ASN A 550 27.01 -28.14 4.23
N ALA A 551 26.20 -27.52 3.37
CA ALA A 551 26.23 -26.09 3.13
C ALA A 551 25.88 -25.28 4.40
N ARG A 552 24.89 -25.74 5.19
CA ARG A 552 24.54 -25.17 6.51
C ARG A 552 25.67 -25.23 7.50
N LYS A 553 26.34 -26.37 7.59
CA LYS A 553 27.49 -26.53 8.47
C LYS A 553 28.64 -25.59 8.05
N THR A 554 28.96 -25.53 6.77
CA THR A 554 29.97 -24.61 6.24
C THR A 554 29.62 -23.17 6.55
N PHE A 555 28.35 -22.78 6.36
CA PHE A 555 27.86 -21.45 6.70
C PHE A 555 28.04 -21.13 8.19
N GLN A 556 27.63 -22.04 9.08
CA GLN A 556 27.74 -21.86 10.54
C GLN A 556 29.20 -21.74 11.00
N ASP A 557 30.11 -22.53 10.43
CA ASP A 557 31.54 -22.46 10.74
C ASP A 557 32.14 -21.12 10.29
N LEU A 558 31.79 -20.66 9.10
CA LEU A 558 32.20 -19.34 8.57
C LEU A 558 31.58 -18.19 9.38
N GLU A 559 30.32 -18.27 9.70
CA GLU A 559 29.62 -17.23 10.49
C GLU A 559 30.26 -17.10 11.88
N LYS A 560 30.59 -18.23 12.55
CA LYS A 560 31.26 -18.21 13.84
C LYS A 560 32.63 -17.55 13.74
N LYS A 561 33.44 -17.92 12.74
CA LYS A 561 34.74 -17.32 12.49
C LYS A 561 34.64 -15.80 12.31
N TYR A 562 33.70 -15.35 11.47
CA TYR A 562 33.52 -13.91 11.22
C TYR A 562 32.94 -13.19 12.43
N LYS A 563 32.11 -13.81 13.27
CA LYS A 563 31.66 -13.22 14.54
C LYS A 563 32.83 -12.92 15.48
N GLU A 564 33.80 -13.81 15.57
CA GLU A 564 35.02 -13.61 16.38
C GLU A 564 35.86 -12.46 15.83
N GLU A 565 36.09 -12.40 14.52
CA GLU A 565 36.85 -11.33 13.84
C GLU A 565 36.16 -9.95 13.98
N ILE A 566 34.84 -9.90 13.83
CA ILE A 566 34.04 -8.68 13.93
C ILE A 566 34.02 -8.13 15.36
N GLN A 567 34.11 -8.97 16.37
CA GLN A 567 34.03 -8.54 17.76
C GLN A 567 35.11 -7.50 18.12
N GLU A 568 36.32 -7.69 17.64
CA GLU A 568 37.43 -6.74 17.85
C GLU A 568 37.17 -5.41 17.12
N GLU A 569 36.63 -5.47 15.90
CA GLU A 569 36.29 -4.28 15.12
C GLU A 569 35.13 -3.54 15.78
N ALA A 570 34.10 -4.25 16.24
CA ALA A 570 32.96 -3.67 16.96
C ALA A 570 33.41 -2.91 18.22
N ASP A 571 34.37 -3.45 18.98
CA ASP A 571 34.90 -2.78 20.16
C ASP A 571 35.66 -1.50 19.82
N LYS A 572 36.42 -1.49 18.72
CA LYS A 572 37.08 -0.26 18.20
C LYS A 572 36.02 0.79 17.79
N VAL A 573 34.94 0.37 17.12
CA VAL A 573 33.83 1.26 16.72
C VAL A 573 33.11 1.82 17.95
N ARG A 574 32.89 0.99 19.01
CA ARG A 574 32.31 1.48 20.26
C ARG A 574 33.19 2.51 20.94
N GLN A 575 34.51 2.30 20.95
CA GLN A 575 35.47 3.26 21.49
C GLN A 575 35.53 4.56 20.65
N ALA A 576 35.32 4.49 19.34
CA ALA A 576 35.25 5.64 18.47
C ALA A 576 33.95 6.46 18.63
N GLY A 577 32.95 5.96 19.40
CA GLY A 577 31.68 6.64 19.66
C GLY A 577 30.46 5.97 19.03
N GLY A 578 30.62 4.78 18.42
CA GLY A 578 29.55 4.05 17.75
C GLY A 578 29.17 4.66 16.40
N LEU A 579 28.00 4.31 15.88
CA LEU A 579 27.51 4.82 14.59
C LEU A 579 27.08 6.27 14.69
N TYR A 580 27.62 7.15 13.82
CA TYR A 580 27.20 8.53 13.69
C TYR A 580 26.10 8.68 12.63
N ILE A 581 24.98 9.25 12.99
CA ILE A 581 23.89 9.56 12.06
C ILE A 581 23.98 11.03 11.67
N LEU A 582 24.13 11.32 10.39
CA LEU A 582 24.18 12.64 9.82
C LEU A 582 22.97 12.86 8.91
N GLY A 583 22.02 13.71 9.31
CA GLY A 583 20.92 14.12 8.44
C GLY A 583 21.28 15.37 7.65
N THR A 584 21.13 15.38 6.34
CA THR A 584 21.42 16.56 5.50
C THR A 584 20.26 17.53 5.40
N GLU A 585 19.07 17.10 5.77
CA GLU A 585 17.82 17.88 5.80
C GLU A 585 16.85 17.28 6.81
N ARG A 586 15.84 18.05 7.22
CA ARG A 586 14.70 17.52 7.96
C ARG A 586 13.65 17.00 6.98
N HIS A 587 13.08 15.86 7.32
CA HIS A 587 12.00 15.26 6.55
C HIS A 587 10.65 15.95 6.81
N ASP A 588 9.66 15.62 6.00
CA ASP A 588 8.28 16.11 6.13
C ASP A 588 7.64 15.72 7.47
N SER A 589 8.12 14.64 8.10
CA SER A 589 7.63 14.15 9.38
C SER A 589 8.77 13.94 10.37
N ARG A 590 8.57 14.39 11.63
CA ARG A 590 9.48 14.14 12.75
C ARG A 590 9.70 12.64 13.01
N ARG A 591 8.71 11.84 12.68
CA ARG A 591 8.74 10.39 12.77
C ARG A 591 9.88 9.79 11.94
N ILE A 592 10.02 10.25 10.69
CA ILE A 592 11.08 9.80 9.78
C ILE A 592 12.46 10.19 10.30
N ASP A 593 12.61 11.41 10.82
CA ASP A 593 13.84 11.84 11.48
C ASP A 593 14.20 10.94 12.68
N ASN A 594 13.21 10.56 13.49
CA ASN A 594 13.41 9.66 14.61
C ASN A 594 13.76 8.23 14.17
N GLN A 595 13.22 7.74 13.05
CA GLN A 595 13.61 6.46 12.45
C GLN A 595 15.07 6.49 11.99
N LEU A 596 15.50 7.58 11.36
CA LEU A 596 16.91 7.75 10.97
C LEU A 596 17.83 7.75 12.20
N ARG A 597 17.52 8.54 13.22
CA ARG A 597 18.26 8.53 14.50
C ARG A 597 18.29 7.14 15.14
N GLY A 598 17.17 6.42 15.10
CA GLY A 598 16.99 5.08 15.67
C GLY A 598 17.85 3.98 15.04
N ARG A 599 18.56 4.27 13.96
CA ARG A 599 19.55 3.35 13.39
C ARG A 599 20.82 3.25 14.21
N SER A 600 21.07 4.19 15.12
CA SER A 600 22.21 4.25 16.03
C SER A 600 21.79 4.13 17.49
N GLY A 601 22.68 3.70 18.38
CA GLY A 601 22.45 3.58 19.82
C GLY A 601 21.51 2.44 20.19
N ARG A 602 21.63 1.27 19.57
CA ARG A 602 20.78 0.08 19.80
C ARG A 602 21.32 -0.78 20.94
N GLN A 603 20.44 -1.38 21.73
CA GLN A 603 20.77 -2.31 22.82
C GLN A 603 21.88 -1.82 23.78
N GLY A 604 21.89 -0.50 24.03
CA GLY A 604 22.88 0.15 24.91
C GLY A 604 24.23 0.42 24.27
N ASP A 605 24.38 0.27 22.96
CA ASP A 605 25.59 0.71 22.24
C ASP A 605 25.68 2.24 22.20
N PRO A 606 26.91 2.82 22.19
CA PRO A 606 27.09 4.25 21.97
C PRO A 606 26.66 4.64 20.54
N GLY A 607 26.40 5.91 20.36
CA GLY A 607 26.07 6.49 19.07
C GLY A 607 25.83 7.97 19.15
N GLU A 608 25.82 8.62 18.01
CA GLU A 608 25.60 10.05 17.91
C GLU A 608 24.66 10.37 16.74
N SER A 609 23.91 11.47 16.83
CA SER A 609 23.13 11.98 15.72
C SER A 609 23.16 13.49 15.63
N GLN A 610 23.20 14.04 14.41
CA GLN A 610 23.11 15.47 14.16
C GLN A 610 22.49 15.76 12.79
N PHE A 611 21.69 16.84 12.70
CA PHE A 611 21.14 17.32 11.45
C PHE A 611 21.82 18.62 11.03
N TYR A 612 22.15 18.69 9.74
CA TYR A 612 22.71 19.84 9.06
C TYR A 612 21.66 20.40 8.10
N LEU A 613 21.24 21.64 8.32
CA LEU A 613 20.10 22.24 7.65
C LEU A 613 20.54 23.50 6.89
N SER A 614 19.80 23.87 5.86
CA SER A 614 19.92 25.16 5.19
C SER A 614 18.59 25.91 5.23
N LEU A 615 18.65 27.23 5.19
CA LEU A 615 17.46 28.07 5.03
C LEU A 615 16.87 27.95 3.61
N GLU A 616 17.65 27.44 2.66
CA GLU A 616 17.23 27.15 1.29
C GLU A 616 16.52 25.79 1.15
N ASP A 617 16.60 24.89 2.15
CA ASP A 617 15.93 23.60 2.14
C ASP A 617 14.41 23.80 1.98
N ASP A 618 13.74 22.93 1.18
CA ASP A 618 12.34 23.06 0.81
C ASP A 618 11.40 23.20 2.01
N LEU A 619 11.65 22.48 3.08
CA LEU A 619 10.87 22.60 4.32
C LEU A 619 10.90 24.03 4.88
N MET A 620 12.06 24.68 4.85
CA MET A 620 12.23 26.02 5.35
C MET A 620 11.70 27.07 4.39
N ARG A 621 11.97 26.90 3.10
CA ARG A 621 11.54 27.80 2.02
C ARG A 621 10.00 27.85 1.89
N LEU A 622 9.31 26.70 1.93
CA LEU A 622 7.87 26.60 1.71
C LEU A 622 7.03 26.77 2.98
N PHE A 623 7.55 26.39 4.14
CA PHE A 623 6.79 26.36 5.41
C PHE A 623 7.36 27.24 6.53
N GLY A 624 8.55 27.82 6.36
CA GLY A 624 9.22 28.67 7.36
C GLY A 624 8.53 30.02 7.65
N GLY A 625 7.77 30.54 6.67
CA GLY A 625 6.98 31.76 6.81
C GLY A 625 7.78 33.06 6.68
N GLU A 626 7.06 34.21 6.61
CA GLU A 626 7.61 35.55 6.38
C GLU A 626 8.70 35.99 7.39
N ARG A 627 8.56 35.52 8.64
CA ARG A 627 9.56 35.85 9.68
C ARG A 627 10.93 35.24 9.37
N MET A 628 10.97 34.11 8.74
CA MET A 628 12.20 33.44 8.33
C MET A 628 12.82 34.19 7.14
N GLN A 629 12.00 34.58 6.15
CA GLN A 629 12.45 35.37 5.00
C GLN A 629 13.02 36.74 5.44
N ALA A 630 12.35 37.42 6.37
CA ALA A 630 12.83 38.69 6.95
C ALA A 630 14.13 38.54 7.79
N MET A 631 14.37 37.34 8.33
CA MET A 631 15.60 37.03 9.03
C MET A 631 16.74 36.71 8.06
N MET A 632 16.45 36.01 6.97
CA MET A 632 17.41 35.74 5.88
C MET A 632 18.01 37.05 5.31
N SER A 633 17.19 38.05 5.12
CA SER A 633 17.65 39.39 4.61
C SER A 633 18.57 40.19 5.54
N ARG A 634 18.77 39.74 6.79
CA ARG A 634 19.58 40.40 7.80
C ARG A 634 20.85 39.62 8.22
N LEU A 635 21.06 38.43 7.58
CA LEU A 635 22.22 37.60 7.94
C LEU A 635 23.47 38.09 7.21
N THR A 636 24.63 37.85 7.84
CA THR A 636 25.96 38.19 7.33
C THR A 636 26.33 37.38 6.10
N ASP A 637 27.20 37.93 5.23
CA ASP A 637 27.66 37.34 3.98
C ASP A 637 28.56 36.08 4.11
N ASP A 638 28.80 35.59 5.33
CA ASP A 638 29.61 34.40 5.55
C ASP A 638 28.73 33.12 5.49
N GLU A 639 28.78 32.43 4.36
CA GLU A 639 28.03 31.20 4.08
C GLU A 639 28.47 30.02 4.94
N ASP A 640 29.67 29.99 5.45
CA ASP A 640 30.27 28.88 6.22
C ASP A 640 30.01 28.99 7.74
N MET A 641 29.45 30.11 8.20
CA MET A 641 29.19 30.32 9.60
C MET A 641 27.87 29.64 10.02
N PRO A 642 27.89 28.71 11.00
CA PRO A 642 26.66 28.12 11.51
C PRO A 642 25.83 29.12 12.28
N ILE A 643 24.55 29.13 12.07
CA ILE A 643 23.57 29.97 12.76
C ILE A 643 23.06 29.19 13.95
N GLU A 644 23.58 29.55 15.16
CA GLU A 644 23.10 28.97 16.42
C GLU A 644 21.95 29.81 16.99
N SER A 645 20.72 29.34 16.79
CA SER A 645 19.53 30.00 17.33
C SER A 645 18.45 28.98 17.73
N LYS A 646 18.14 28.96 19.03
CA LYS A 646 17.01 28.19 19.57
C LYS A 646 15.67 28.59 18.94
N MET A 647 15.58 29.79 18.38
CA MET A 647 14.38 30.29 17.70
C MET A 647 14.22 29.60 16.35
N ILE A 648 15.32 29.41 15.61
CA ILE A 648 15.27 28.72 14.28
C ILE A 648 14.92 27.25 14.47
N SER A 649 15.54 26.55 15.43
CA SER A 649 15.20 25.17 15.72
C SER A 649 13.70 24.96 16.05
N ARG A 650 13.09 25.90 16.78
CA ARG A 650 11.65 25.90 17.05
C ARG A 650 10.82 26.16 15.79
N THR A 651 11.31 26.99 14.88
CA THR A 651 10.64 27.28 13.61
C THR A 651 10.67 26.05 12.70
N VAL A 652 11.80 25.34 12.62
CA VAL A 652 11.92 24.06 11.91
C VAL A 652 10.88 23.06 12.43
N GLU A 653 10.83 22.86 13.76
CA GLU A 653 9.83 21.96 14.37
C GLU A 653 8.39 22.39 14.09
N SER A 654 8.11 23.70 14.11
CA SER A 654 6.79 24.22 13.76
C SER A 654 6.44 24.00 12.30
N SER A 655 7.41 24.12 11.39
CA SER A 655 7.22 23.85 9.97
C SER A 655 6.91 22.38 9.71
N GLN A 656 7.65 21.46 10.33
CA GLN A 656 7.32 20.02 10.25
C GLN A 656 5.90 19.71 10.76
N LYS A 657 5.50 20.28 11.90
CA LYS A 657 4.13 20.11 12.43
C LYS A 657 3.05 20.61 11.48
N LYS A 658 3.32 21.69 10.71
CA LYS A 658 2.37 22.18 9.69
C LYS A 658 2.26 21.19 8.53
N VAL A 659 3.39 20.61 8.08
CA VAL A 659 3.39 19.61 7.02
C VAL A 659 2.69 18.33 7.48
N GLU A 660 3.01 17.82 8.67
CA GLU A 660 2.33 16.68 9.32
C GLU A 660 0.81 16.89 9.35
N GLY A 661 0.38 18.06 9.87
CA GLY A 661 -1.04 18.41 9.96
C GLY A 661 -1.73 18.51 8.60
N ARG A 662 -1.06 19.03 7.57
CA ARG A 662 -1.57 19.05 6.20
C ARG A 662 -1.73 17.64 5.63
N ASN A 663 -0.69 16.81 5.76
CA ASN A 663 -0.71 15.44 5.28
C ASN A 663 -1.80 14.61 5.98
N PHE A 664 -1.98 14.79 7.28
CA PHE A 664 -3.10 14.20 8.02
C PHE A 664 -4.45 14.68 7.48
N GLY A 665 -4.60 15.99 7.22
CA GLY A 665 -5.81 16.56 6.61
C GLY A 665 -6.14 15.91 5.25
N ILE A 666 -5.13 15.70 4.39
CA ILE A 666 -5.31 15.03 3.09
C ILE A 666 -5.79 13.59 3.29
N ARG A 667 -5.12 12.79 4.15
CA ARG A 667 -5.53 11.40 4.42
C ARG A 667 -6.94 11.31 5.01
N LYS A 668 -7.27 12.21 5.94
CA LYS A 668 -8.60 12.28 6.54
C LYS A 668 -9.67 12.62 5.49
N ASN A 669 -9.40 13.56 4.62
CA ASN A 669 -10.32 13.95 3.54
C ASN A 669 -10.54 12.77 2.57
N THR A 670 -9.45 12.12 2.12
CA THR A 670 -9.54 10.92 1.27
C THR A 670 -10.40 9.84 1.92
N LEU A 671 -10.20 9.60 3.22
CA LEU A 671 -10.98 8.61 3.96
C LEU A 671 -12.47 8.99 4.02
N GLN A 672 -12.82 10.27 4.21
CA GLN A 672 -14.21 10.71 4.27
C GLN A 672 -14.99 10.42 2.98
N TYR A 673 -14.35 10.54 1.82
CA TYR A 673 -14.93 10.14 0.54
C TYR A 673 -14.99 8.61 0.40
N ASP A 674 -13.92 7.90 0.75
CA ASP A 674 -13.90 6.43 0.64
C ASP A 674 -14.83 5.75 1.65
N ASP A 675 -15.13 6.35 2.81
CA ASP A 675 -16.12 5.82 3.76
C ASP A 675 -17.54 5.74 3.15
N VAL A 676 -17.87 6.65 2.22
CA VAL A 676 -19.14 6.58 1.46
C VAL A 676 -19.12 5.38 0.52
N MET A 677 -18.05 5.27 -0.27
CA MET A 677 -17.85 4.12 -1.16
C MET A 677 -17.76 2.80 -0.41
N ASN A 678 -17.15 2.79 0.77
CA ASN A 678 -16.97 1.57 1.55
C ASN A 678 -18.31 0.98 2.01
N ARG A 679 -19.26 1.82 2.42
CA ARG A 679 -20.62 1.35 2.77
C ARG A 679 -21.33 0.70 1.60
N GLN A 680 -21.22 1.29 0.42
CA GLN A 680 -21.79 0.74 -0.82
C GLN A 680 -21.08 -0.57 -1.22
N ARG A 681 -19.74 -0.60 -1.12
CA ARG A 681 -18.91 -1.79 -1.37
C ARG A 681 -19.30 -2.95 -0.46
N GLU A 682 -19.46 -2.72 0.83
CA GLU A 682 -19.87 -3.76 1.79
C GLU A 682 -21.26 -4.35 1.44
N LEU A 683 -22.20 -3.52 1.00
CA LEU A 683 -23.53 -3.97 0.58
C LEU A 683 -23.43 -4.85 -0.68
N ILE A 684 -22.72 -4.39 -1.71
CA ILE A 684 -22.57 -5.11 -2.97
C ILE A 684 -21.80 -6.42 -2.77
N TYR A 685 -20.68 -6.38 -2.04
CA TYR A 685 -19.87 -7.59 -1.79
C TYR A 685 -20.62 -8.62 -0.96
N LYS A 686 -21.39 -8.19 0.05
CA LYS A 686 -22.28 -9.07 0.81
C LYS A 686 -23.35 -9.72 -0.06
N GLN A 687 -23.96 -8.96 -0.98
CA GLN A 687 -24.94 -9.51 -1.91
C GLN A 687 -24.29 -10.52 -2.87
N ARG A 688 -23.08 -10.20 -3.34
CA ARG A 688 -22.30 -11.05 -4.20
C ARG A 688 -21.91 -12.37 -3.53
N ASP A 689 -21.50 -12.30 -2.26
CA ASP A 689 -21.18 -13.47 -1.45
C ASP A 689 -22.37 -14.40 -1.26
N GLN A 690 -23.55 -13.85 -1.02
CA GLN A 690 -24.78 -14.64 -0.93
C GLN A 690 -25.06 -15.45 -2.22
N VAL A 691 -24.77 -14.86 -3.38
CA VAL A 691 -24.88 -15.56 -4.68
C VAL A 691 -23.83 -16.66 -4.82
N LEU A 692 -22.60 -16.38 -4.39
CA LEU A 692 -21.50 -17.37 -4.41
C LEU A 692 -21.72 -18.51 -3.42
N ASP A 693 -22.33 -18.23 -2.25
CA ASP A 693 -22.65 -19.22 -1.22
C ASP A 693 -23.75 -20.21 -1.63
N GLY A 694 -24.36 -19.98 -2.78
CA GLY A 694 -25.32 -20.91 -3.35
C GLY A 694 -26.71 -20.79 -2.76
N ILE A 695 -27.08 -19.67 -2.15
CA ILE A 695 -28.42 -19.42 -1.67
C ILE A 695 -29.43 -19.52 -2.79
N ASP A 696 -30.61 -20.06 -2.54
CA ASP A 696 -31.73 -20.08 -3.49
C ASP A 696 -32.13 -18.63 -3.82
N LEU A 697 -31.96 -18.27 -5.09
CA LEU A 697 -32.24 -16.93 -5.59
C LEU A 697 -33.70 -16.75 -6.04
N THR A 698 -34.52 -17.78 -6.03
CA THR A 698 -35.89 -17.76 -6.58
C THR A 698 -36.73 -16.66 -5.95
N GLU A 699 -36.79 -16.61 -4.61
CA GLU A 699 -37.54 -15.57 -3.90
C GLU A 699 -36.93 -14.17 -4.09
N LYS A 700 -35.62 -14.06 -4.16
CA LYS A 700 -34.94 -12.78 -4.40
C LYS A 700 -35.25 -12.24 -5.81
N ILE A 701 -35.22 -13.07 -6.81
CA ILE A 701 -35.56 -12.71 -8.21
C ILE A 701 -37.04 -12.36 -8.33
N ARG A 702 -37.92 -13.12 -7.66
CA ARG A 702 -39.34 -12.77 -7.54
C ARG A 702 -39.53 -11.38 -6.96
N GLY A 703 -38.90 -11.09 -5.83
CA GLY A 703 -38.95 -9.75 -5.21
C GLY A 703 -38.39 -8.65 -6.13
N MET A 704 -37.30 -8.94 -6.88
CA MET A 704 -36.76 -8.01 -7.90
C MET A 704 -37.79 -7.71 -9.01
N LEU A 705 -38.51 -8.73 -9.50
CA LEU A 705 -39.55 -8.58 -10.50
C LEU A 705 -40.71 -7.73 -9.97
N GLU A 706 -41.24 -8.09 -8.79
CA GLU A 706 -42.35 -7.37 -8.13
C GLU A 706 -42.01 -5.89 -7.87
N THR A 707 -40.84 -5.64 -7.32
CA THR A 707 -40.37 -4.27 -7.05
C THR A 707 -40.18 -3.47 -8.33
N ASN A 708 -39.55 -4.04 -9.35
CA ASN A 708 -39.36 -3.36 -10.64
C ASN A 708 -40.66 -3.00 -11.29
N ILE A 709 -41.66 -3.90 -11.29
CA ILE A 709 -43.00 -3.65 -11.85
C ILE A 709 -43.71 -2.56 -11.07
N ALA A 710 -43.72 -2.65 -9.72
CA ALA A 710 -44.42 -1.69 -8.88
C ALA A 710 -43.82 -0.26 -9.03
N GLU A 711 -42.48 -0.13 -9.03
CA GLU A 711 -41.80 1.14 -9.24
C GLU A 711 -42.09 1.76 -10.61
N ASN A 712 -41.99 0.97 -11.68
CA ASN A 712 -42.25 1.47 -13.05
C ASN A 712 -43.74 1.77 -13.25
N VAL A 713 -44.67 0.92 -12.81
CA VAL A 713 -46.11 1.20 -12.91
C VAL A 713 -46.43 2.47 -12.10
N GLY A 714 -45.87 2.62 -10.89
CA GLY A 714 -46.04 3.84 -10.10
C GLY A 714 -45.57 5.12 -10.80
N ASN A 715 -44.45 5.03 -11.55
CA ASN A 715 -43.89 6.15 -12.30
C ASN A 715 -44.74 6.49 -13.55
N TYR A 716 -45.23 5.50 -14.30
CA TYR A 716 -45.98 5.71 -15.53
C TYR A 716 -47.51 5.92 -15.29
N CYS A 717 -48.01 5.44 -14.15
CA CYS A 717 -49.41 5.57 -13.77
C CYS A 717 -49.59 6.47 -12.52
N SER A 718 -48.81 7.56 -12.40
CA SER A 718 -48.78 8.46 -11.25
C SER A 718 -49.91 9.51 -11.22
N GLY A 719 -50.71 9.63 -12.28
CA GLY A 719 -51.82 10.58 -12.36
C GLY A 719 -53.02 10.20 -11.48
N GLU A 720 -53.77 11.19 -11.02
CA GLU A 720 -55.05 11.00 -10.24
C GLU A 720 -56.16 10.30 -11.04
N THR A 721 -56.11 10.44 -12.39
CA THR A 721 -57.05 9.79 -13.28
C THR A 721 -56.33 8.92 -14.31
N GLN A 722 -57.00 7.88 -14.81
CA GLN A 722 -56.45 6.98 -15.85
C GLN A 722 -56.11 7.74 -17.14
N ALA A 723 -56.73 8.90 -17.40
CA ALA A 723 -56.42 9.75 -18.56
C ALA A 723 -54.99 10.35 -18.47
N ASP A 724 -54.46 10.50 -17.27
CA ASP A 724 -53.14 11.07 -17.01
C ASP A 724 -52.03 9.98 -17.09
N TRP A 725 -52.42 8.73 -17.20
CA TRP A 725 -51.45 7.60 -17.22
C TRP A 725 -50.74 7.48 -18.56
N ASN A 726 -49.41 7.34 -18.49
CA ASN A 726 -48.60 7.07 -19.70
C ASN A 726 -48.47 5.58 -20.00
N ILE A 727 -49.60 4.92 -20.30
CA ILE A 727 -49.64 3.49 -20.62
C ILE A 727 -48.83 3.16 -21.87
N ALA A 728 -48.78 4.07 -22.86
CA ALA A 728 -47.94 3.87 -24.04
C ALA A 728 -46.45 3.77 -23.70
N GLY A 729 -45.99 4.62 -22.82
CA GLY A 729 -44.60 4.58 -22.30
C GLY A 729 -44.31 3.29 -21.52
N LEU A 730 -45.24 2.86 -20.65
CA LEU A 730 -45.12 1.60 -19.91
C LEU A 730 -45.06 0.39 -20.84
N LYS A 731 -45.89 0.35 -21.89
CA LYS A 731 -45.88 -0.72 -22.92
C LYS A 731 -44.53 -0.75 -23.64
N GLU A 732 -43.99 0.37 -24.07
CA GLU A 732 -42.71 0.43 -24.77
C GLU A 732 -41.55 0.02 -23.84
N LYS A 733 -41.58 0.39 -22.58
CA LYS A 733 -40.60 -0.01 -21.53
C LYS A 733 -40.52 -1.53 -21.39
N TYR A 734 -41.66 -2.21 -21.40
CA TYR A 734 -41.77 -3.64 -21.19
C TYR A 734 -41.94 -4.48 -22.48
N LYS A 735 -41.84 -3.83 -23.65
CA LYS A 735 -42.02 -4.46 -24.95
C LYS A 735 -41.07 -5.62 -25.17
N GLY A 736 -41.62 -6.73 -25.60
CA GLY A 736 -40.86 -7.97 -25.91
C GLY A 736 -40.58 -8.89 -24.73
N TRP A 737 -40.77 -8.40 -23.47
CA TRP A 737 -40.55 -9.25 -22.30
C TRP A 737 -41.71 -9.31 -21.30
N LEU A 738 -42.55 -8.30 -21.14
CA LEU A 738 -43.72 -8.36 -20.27
C LEU A 738 -45.02 -7.84 -20.96
N THR A 739 -44.89 -6.99 -21.97
CA THR A 739 -46.03 -6.41 -22.67
C THR A 739 -46.04 -6.72 -24.14
N THR A 740 -47.25 -6.65 -24.74
CA THR A 740 -47.53 -6.74 -26.17
C THR A 740 -48.31 -5.49 -26.58
N ASP A 741 -48.45 -5.26 -27.89
CA ASP A 741 -49.16 -4.07 -28.39
C ASP A 741 -50.70 -4.16 -28.08
N GLU A 742 -51.21 -5.35 -27.78
CA GLU A 742 -52.64 -5.62 -27.47
C GLU A 742 -53.01 -5.45 -26.00
N ASP A 743 -52.04 -5.27 -25.12
CA ASP A 743 -52.26 -5.16 -23.68
C ASP A 743 -52.87 -3.79 -23.32
N PHE A 744 -53.66 -3.75 -22.28
CA PHE A 744 -54.25 -2.51 -21.67
C PHE A 744 -54.96 -1.61 -22.68
N GLN A 745 -55.88 -2.16 -23.48
CA GLN A 745 -56.65 -1.38 -24.49
C GLN A 745 -57.78 -0.55 -23.82
N ASN A 746 -58.38 -1.05 -22.73
CA ASN A 746 -59.44 -0.36 -21.99
C ASN A 746 -58.88 0.22 -20.70
N VAL A 747 -58.17 1.34 -20.80
CA VAL A 747 -57.47 1.94 -19.64
C VAL A 747 -58.46 2.45 -18.57
N ASP A 748 -59.64 2.91 -18.95
CA ASP A 748 -60.65 3.52 -18.07
C ASP A 748 -61.22 2.53 -17.01
N GLU A 749 -61.07 1.24 -17.19
CA GLU A 749 -61.55 0.18 -16.28
C GLU A 749 -60.41 -0.41 -15.39
N LEU A 750 -59.16 0.01 -15.57
CA LEU A 750 -58.00 -0.57 -14.88
C LEU A 750 -57.66 0.22 -13.60
N THR A 751 -57.26 -0.52 -12.58
CA THR A 751 -56.61 0.05 -11.39
C THR A 751 -55.05 -0.17 -11.52
N VAL A 752 -54.28 0.61 -10.75
CA VAL A 752 -52.83 0.44 -10.68
C VAL A 752 -52.48 -0.99 -10.26
N ASP A 753 -53.21 -1.54 -9.30
CA ASP A 753 -53.05 -2.90 -8.79
C ASP A 753 -53.34 -3.97 -9.88
N ASP A 754 -54.32 -3.74 -10.74
CA ASP A 754 -54.61 -4.66 -11.86
C ASP A 754 -53.46 -4.73 -12.86
N VAL A 755 -52.86 -3.58 -13.17
CA VAL A 755 -51.66 -3.49 -14.05
C VAL A 755 -50.46 -4.20 -13.39
N VAL A 756 -50.19 -3.92 -12.13
CA VAL A 756 -49.10 -4.56 -11.37
C VAL A 756 -49.30 -6.06 -11.30
N ASN A 757 -50.46 -6.53 -10.91
CA ASN A 757 -50.81 -7.96 -10.80
C ASN A 757 -50.71 -8.68 -12.14
N THR A 758 -51.17 -8.08 -13.21
CA THR A 758 -51.13 -8.67 -14.55
C THR A 758 -49.70 -8.86 -15.02
N LEU A 759 -48.87 -7.84 -14.89
CA LEU A 759 -47.47 -7.87 -15.28
C LEU A 759 -46.67 -8.88 -14.43
N THR A 760 -46.92 -8.87 -13.11
CA THR A 760 -46.24 -9.75 -12.15
C THR A 760 -46.56 -11.21 -12.41
N GLN A 761 -47.85 -11.57 -12.58
CA GLN A 761 -48.25 -12.94 -12.89
C GLN A 761 -47.65 -13.41 -14.21
N ARG A 762 -47.63 -12.56 -15.23
CA ARG A 762 -47.00 -12.88 -16.53
C ARG A 762 -45.50 -13.11 -16.41
N GLY A 763 -44.81 -12.26 -15.62
CA GLY A 763 -43.40 -12.42 -15.38
C GLY A 763 -43.07 -13.73 -14.66
N LEU A 764 -43.80 -14.03 -13.58
CA LEU A 764 -43.64 -15.28 -12.82
C LEU A 764 -43.93 -16.51 -13.69
N LYS A 765 -44.98 -16.46 -14.48
CA LYS A 765 -45.31 -17.56 -15.41
C LYS A 765 -44.17 -17.81 -16.43
N ARG A 766 -43.60 -16.74 -17.00
CA ARG A 766 -42.47 -16.87 -17.94
C ARG A 766 -41.20 -17.41 -17.26
N LEU A 767 -40.95 -17.06 -16.02
CA LEU A 767 -39.84 -17.62 -15.24
C LEU A 767 -40.03 -19.14 -15.01
N GLU A 768 -41.26 -19.56 -14.69
CA GLU A 768 -41.58 -20.98 -14.49
C GLU A 768 -41.50 -21.77 -15.80
N GLU A 769 -42.04 -21.23 -16.89
CA GLU A 769 -41.93 -21.83 -18.23
C GLU A 769 -40.44 -22.06 -18.63
N LYS A 770 -39.56 -21.09 -18.27
CA LYS A 770 -38.11 -21.26 -18.51
C LYS A 770 -37.47 -22.29 -17.60
N ARG A 771 -37.86 -22.34 -16.33
CA ARG A 771 -37.40 -23.34 -15.38
C ARG A 771 -37.73 -24.74 -15.86
N GLU A 772 -38.98 -24.95 -16.34
CA GLU A 772 -39.41 -26.22 -16.96
C GLU A 772 -38.61 -26.56 -18.23
N LEU A 773 -38.28 -25.54 -19.06
CA LEU A 773 -37.58 -25.74 -20.33
C LEU A 773 -36.13 -26.20 -20.13
N ILE A 774 -35.39 -25.64 -19.14
CA ILE A 774 -33.95 -25.89 -18.98
C ILE A 774 -33.60 -26.76 -17.78
N GLY A 775 -34.57 -27.02 -16.89
CA GLY A 775 -34.41 -27.80 -15.66
C GLY A 775 -33.86 -26.98 -14.47
N ASP A 776 -34.19 -27.44 -13.26
CA ASP A 776 -33.98 -26.70 -12.01
C ASP A 776 -32.51 -26.32 -11.77
N GLU A 777 -31.62 -27.29 -11.90
CA GLU A 777 -30.18 -27.06 -11.63
C GLU A 777 -29.58 -26.03 -12.60
N MET A 778 -29.89 -26.15 -13.87
CA MET A 778 -29.42 -25.23 -14.91
C MET A 778 -30.06 -23.84 -14.77
N PHE A 779 -31.34 -23.79 -14.36
CA PHE A 779 -32.02 -22.53 -14.13
C PHE A 779 -31.40 -21.76 -12.94
N THR A 780 -31.06 -22.47 -11.88
CA THR A 780 -30.40 -21.88 -10.73
C THR A 780 -29.03 -21.30 -11.10
N GLU A 781 -28.25 -22.04 -11.88
CA GLU A 781 -26.95 -21.53 -12.35
C GLU A 781 -27.10 -20.36 -13.32
N PHE A 782 -28.13 -20.40 -14.19
CA PHE A 782 -28.47 -19.30 -15.08
C PHE A 782 -28.83 -18.01 -14.28
N GLN A 783 -29.63 -18.14 -13.23
CA GLN A 783 -29.97 -17.03 -12.33
C GLN A 783 -28.70 -16.43 -11.69
N ARG A 784 -27.80 -17.27 -11.18
CA ARG A 784 -26.52 -16.84 -10.58
C ARG A 784 -25.63 -16.12 -11.59
N MET A 785 -25.45 -16.70 -12.76
CA MET A 785 -24.67 -16.11 -13.84
C MET A 785 -25.18 -14.73 -14.24
N VAL A 786 -26.48 -14.58 -14.45
CA VAL A 786 -27.08 -13.32 -14.87
C VAL A 786 -26.96 -12.26 -13.76
N LEU A 787 -27.25 -12.64 -12.53
CA LEU A 787 -27.16 -11.70 -11.40
C LEU A 787 -25.72 -11.24 -11.14
N LEU A 788 -24.75 -12.16 -11.07
CA LEU A 788 -23.35 -11.81 -10.89
C LEU A 788 -22.85 -10.88 -12.00
N ARG A 789 -23.17 -11.21 -13.26
CA ARG A 789 -22.77 -10.38 -14.39
C ARG A 789 -23.30 -8.94 -14.29
N ASN A 790 -24.58 -8.77 -13.96
CA ASN A 790 -25.18 -7.44 -13.85
C ASN A 790 -24.60 -6.66 -12.65
N VAL A 791 -24.41 -7.33 -11.53
CA VAL A 791 -23.76 -6.73 -10.36
C VAL A 791 -22.34 -6.28 -10.72
N ASP A 792 -21.52 -7.14 -11.32
CA ASP A 792 -20.11 -6.84 -11.63
C ASP A 792 -20.00 -5.68 -12.64
N VAL A 793 -20.80 -5.68 -13.74
CA VAL A 793 -20.76 -4.62 -14.76
C VAL A 793 -21.14 -3.27 -14.14
N LEU A 794 -22.33 -3.22 -13.52
CA LEU A 794 -22.88 -1.95 -13.03
C LEU A 794 -22.11 -1.42 -11.82
N TRP A 795 -21.53 -2.30 -11.00
CA TRP A 795 -20.65 -1.87 -9.91
C TRP A 795 -19.35 -1.24 -10.43
N MET A 796 -18.72 -1.82 -11.46
CA MET A 796 -17.53 -1.22 -12.07
C MET A 796 -17.84 0.14 -12.72
N ASP A 797 -18.97 0.25 -13.41
CA ASP A 797 -19.40 1.52 -14.00
C ASP A 797 -19.71 2.56 -12.91
N HIS A 798 -20.28 2.13 -11.79
CA HIS A 798 -20.55 2.99 -10.64
C HIS A 798 -19.26 3.51 -9.98
N ILE A 799 -18.22 2.66 -9.84
CA ILE A 799 -16.93 3.10 -9.30
C ILE A 799 -16.35 4.25 -10.15
N ASP A 800 -16.36 4.09 -11.47
CA ASP A 800 -15.85 5.13 -12.38
C ASP A 800 -16.70 6.42 -12.27
N ALA A 801 -18.03 6.31 -12.28
CA ALA A 801 -18.92 7.46 -12.12
C ALA A 801 -18.75 8.19 -10.77
N MET A 802 -18.42 7.45 -9.72
CA MET A 802 -18.11 8.02 -8.39
C MET A 802 -16.75 8.74 -8.37
N ASP A 803 -15.76 8.25 -9.10
CA ASP A 803 -14.48 8.95 -9.26
C ASP A 803 -14.67 10.26 -10.04
N ASP A 804 -15.49 10.27 -11.10
CA ASP A 804 -15.87 11.48 -11.83
C ASP A 804 -16.61 12.50 -10.95
N LEU A 805 -17.58 12.02 -10.15
CA LEU A 805 -18.29 12.85 -9.20
C LEU A 805 -17.34 13.52 -8.21
N LYS A 806 -16.37 12.78 -7.69
CA LYS A 806 -15.36 13.27 -6.73
C LYS A 806 -14.52 14.40 -7.32
N GLN A 807 -14.16 14.33 -8.60
CA GLN A 807 -13.37 15.37 -9.27
C GLN A 807 -14.16 16.71 -9.38
N GLY A 808 -15.45 16.64 -9.70
CA GLY A 808 -16.30 17.81 -9.89
C GLY A 808 -16.86 18.44 -8.60
N ILE A 809 -16.94 17.66 -7.52
CA ILE A 809 -17.70 18.07 -6.31
C ILE A 809 -17.06 19.25 -5.56
N HIS A 810 -15.75 19.46 -5.71
CA HIS A 810 -15.03 20.55 -5.05
C HIS A 810 -15.52 21.95 -5.50
N LEU A 811 -16.07 22.07 -6.69
CA LEU A 811 -16.67 23.31 -7.18
C LEU A 811 -17.88 23.75 -6.36
N ARG A 812 -18.55 22.85 -5.67
CA ARG A 812 -19.68 23.15 -4.77
C ARG A 812 -19.27 23.97 -3.55
N ALA A 813 -17.98 23.93 -3.15
CA ALA A 813 -17.46 24.77 -2.08
C ALA A 813 -17.63 26.28 -2.37
N TYR A 814 -17.57 26.71 -3.61
CA TYR A 814 -17.85 28.11 -4.01
C TYR A 814 -19.30 28.54 -3.71
N ALA A 815 -20.23 27.58 -3.71
CA ALA A 815 -21.61 27.83 -3.32
C ALA A 815 -21.86 27.70 -1.78
N GLN A 816 -20.80 27.69 -0.98
CA GLN A 816 -20.82 27.52 0.49
C GLN A 816 -21.46 26.20 0.94
N ARG A 817 -21.45 25.17 0.11
CA ARG A 817 -21.88 23.81 0.48
C ARG A 817 -20.68 22.96 0.84
N ASP A 818 -20.84 22.09 1.84
CA ASP A 818 -19.79 21.14 2.19
C ASP A 818 -19.65 20.05 1.11
N PRO A 819 -18.49 19.97 0.41
CA PRO A 819 -18.32 19.01 -0.67
C PRO A 819 -18.53 17.54 -0.26
N VAL A 820 -18.20 17.16 0.99
CA VAL A 820 -18.36 15.78 1.48
C VAL A 820 -19.85 15.47 1.68
N VAL A 821 -20.64 16.43 2.14
CA VAL A 821 -22.08 16.25 2.31
C VAL A 821 -22.78 16.15 0.95
N GLU A 822 -22.42 17.01 -0.01
CA GLU A 822 -22.95 16.96 -1.38
C GLU A 822 -22.56 15.66 -2.09
N PHE A 823 -21.33 15.22 -1.93
CA PHE A 823 -20.84 13.93 -2.44
C PHE A 823 -21.67 12.78 -1.89
N ARG A 824 -21.95 12.78 -0.58
CA ARG A 824 -22.76 11.74 0.05
C ARG A 824 -24.18 11.71 -0.50
N LEU A 825 -24.83 12.87 -0.68
CA LEU A 825 -26.20 12.94 -1.19
C LEU A 825 -26.26 12.43 -2.63
N GLN A 826 -25.43 12.93 -3.52
CA GLN A 826 -25.41 12.51 -4.92
C GLN A 826 -25.01 11.03 -5.07
N SER A 827 -24.10 10.56 -4.25
CA SER A 827 -23.70 9.13 -4.25
C SER A 827 -24.82 8.19 -3.86
N TYR A 828 -25.74 8.61 -2.99
CA TYR A 828 -26.93 7.83 -2.66
C TYR A 828 -27.86 7.70 -3.86
N ASP A 829 -28.15 8.81 -4.54
CA ASP A 829 -29.02 8.81 -5.70
C ASP A 829 -28.43 7.90 -6.83
N MET A 830 -27.14 8.03 -7.10
CA MET A 830 -26.43 7.19 -8.08
C MET A 830 -26.42 5.71 -7.69
N PHE A 831 -26.29 5.40 -6.40
CA PHE A 831 -26.31 4.01 -5.91
C PHE A 831 -27.70 3.39 -6.01
N ASP A 832 -28.74 4.15 -5.71
CA ASP A 832 -30.13 3.72 -5.87
C ASP A 832 -30.48 3.48 -7.35
N GLU A 833 -30.05 4.36 -8.25
CA GLU A 833 -30.17 4.16 -9.71
C GLU A 833 -29.46 2.88 -10.17
N MET A 834 -28.22 2.66 -9.71
CA MET A 834 -27.47 1.44 -10.03
C MET A 834 -28.18 0.20 -9.52
N THR A 835 -28.71 0.19 -8.30
CA THR A 835 -29.41 -0.97 -7.73
C THR A 835 -30.73 -1.24 -8.47
N ALA A 836 -31.44 -0.20 -8.89
CA ALA A 836 -32.62 -0.30 -9.73
C ALA A 836 -32.27 -0.90 -11.12
N ALA A 837 -31.17 -0.45 -11.72
CA ALA A 837 -30.67 -1.01 -12.97
C ALA A 837 -30.24 -2.48 -12.85
N ILE A 838 -29.60 -2.89 -11.74
CA ILE A 838 -29.28 -4.30 -11.45
C ILE A 838 -30.57 -5.13 -11.44
N ARG A 839 -31.62 -4.68 -10.72
CA ARG A 839 -32.92 -5.35 -10.66
C ARG A 839 -33.54 -5.50 -12.06
N GLU A 840 -33.67 -4.40 -12.78
CA GLU A 840 -34.26 -4.38 -14.10
C GLU A 840 -33.51 -5.26 -15.10
N ASN A 841 -32.19 -5.08 -15.22
CA ASN A 841 -31.40 -5.84 -16.17
C ASN A 841 -31.39 -7.33 -15.85
N THR A 842 -31.36 -7.71 -14.57
CA THR A 842 -31.40 -9.11 -14.16
C THR A 842 -32.72 -9.76 -14.56
N VAL A 843 -33.84 -9.13 -14.22
CA VAL A 843 -35.17 -9.65 -14.57
C VAL A 843 -35.36 -9.70 -16.09
N ARG A 844 -35.02 -8.63 -16.81
CA ARG A 844 -35.11 -8.57 -18.26
C ARG A 844 -34.30 -9.67 -18.93
N MET A 845 -33.05 -9.87 -18.51
CA MET A 845 -32.17 -10.91 -19.07
C MET A 845 -32.71 -12.33 -18.78
N LEU A 846 -33.19 -12.56 -17.57
CA LEU A 846 -33.79 -13.86 -17.21
C LEU A 846 -35.06 -14.13 -18.03
N LEU A 847 -35.88 -13.14 -18.34
CA LEU A 847 -37.09 -13.28 -19.13
C LEU A 847 -36.84 -13.39 -20.65
N THR A 848 -35.79 -12.76 -21.17
CA THR A 848 -35.53 -12.66 -22.62
C THR A 848 -34.50 -13.67 -23.12
N LEU A 849 -33.40 -13.92 -22.38
CA LEU A 849 -32.33 -14.82 -22.83
C LEU A 849 -32.70 -16.29 -22.64
N VAL A 850 -32.33 -17.12 -23.59
CA VAL A 850 -32.45 -18.57 -23.48
C VAL A 850 -31.07 -19.19 -23.68
N PRO A 851 -30.55 -19.93 -22.70
CA PRO A 851 -29.28 -20.64 -22.88
C PRO A 851 -29.43 -21.70 -23.98
N ARG A 852 -28.48 -21.76 -24.92
CA ARG A 852 -28.58 -22.63 -26.11
C ARG A 852 -28.32 -24.10 -25.80
N ARG A 853 -27.42 -24.41 -24.85
CA ARG A 853 -27.03 -25.76 -24.40
C ARG A 853 -26.66 -25.76 -22.94
N ARG A 854 -26.80 -26.90 -22.28
CA ARG A 854 -26.47 -27.12 -20.88
C ARG A 854 -24.97 -26.87 -20.57
N GLU A 855 -24.07 -27.17 -21.52
CA GLU A 855 -22.61 -27.00 -21.40
C GLU A 855 -22.13 -25.55 -21.61
N ASP A 856 -23.01 -24.64 -22.09
CA ASP A 856 -22.68 -23.27 -22.42
C ASP A 856 -22.96 -22.29 -21.28
N VAL A 857 -23.50 -22.76 -20.14
CA VAL A 857 -23.83 -21.91 -18.99
C VAL A 857 -22.66 -21.90 -18.03
N GLU A 858 -21.68 -21.03 -18.30
CA GLU A 858 -20.53 -20.77 -17.46
C GLU A 858 -20.50 -19.31 -17.01
N ARG A 859 -20.09 -19.10 -15.77
CA ARG A 859 -19.81 -17.75 -15.27
C ARG A 859 -18.48 -17.28 -15.86
N LYS A 860 -18.48 -16.11 -16.47
CA LYS A 860 -17.25 -15.52 -17.03
C LYS A 860 -17.00 -14.16 -16.39
N ALA A 861 -15.74 -13.89 -16.06
CA ALA A 861 -15.34 -12.58 -15.58
C ALA A 861 -15.65 -11.50 -16.63
N VAL A 862 -16.27 -10.43 -16.21
CA VAL A 862 -16.70 -9.33 -17.09
C VAL A 862 -15.50 -8.55 -17.62
N ALA A 863 -14.45 -8.42 -16.82
CA ALA A 863 -13.23 -7.72 -17.20
C ALA A 863 -11.99 -8.54 -16.81
N LYS A 864 -10.90 -8.35 -17.56
CA LYS A 864 -9.60 -8.94 -17.23
C LYS A 864 -8.75 -7.91 -16.50
N VAL A 865 -8.16 -8.33 -15.39
CA VAL A 865 -7.17 -7.52 -14.67
C VAL A 865 -5.95 -7.30 -15.58
N THR A 866 -5.55 -6.05 -15.78
CA THR A 866 -4.39 -5.67 -16.59
C THR A 866 -3.28 -5.04 -15.77
N ALA A 867 -3.61 -4.47 -14.63
CA ALA A 867 -2.65 -3.90 -13.70
C ALA A 867 -3.21 -3.84 -12.29
N THR A 868 -2.32 -3.85 -11.30
CA THR A 868 -2.61 -3.56 -9.90
C THR A 868 -1.81 -2.32 -9.48
N SER A 869 -2.39 -1.46 -8.65
CA SER A 869 -1.75 -0.24 -8.18
C SER A 869 -1.91 -0.11 -6.67
N ALA A 870 -0.81 0.07 -5.97
CA ALA A 870 -0.77 0.24 -4.52
C ALA A 870 0.34 1.20 -4.09
N GLY A 871 0.23 1.71 -2.89
CA GLY A 871 1.28 2.48 -2.22
C GLY A 871 2.29 1.58 -1.53
N GLY A 872 2.94 0.65 -2.23
CA GLY A 872 3.91 -0.27 -1.62
C GLY A 872 4.74 -1.03 -2.65
N ASP A 873 5.72 -1.76 -2.16
CA ASP A 873 6.81 -2.41 -2.88
C ASP A 873 6.32 -3.64 -3.66
N ASP A 874 5.84 -3.43 -4.89
CA ASP A 874 5.54 -4.53 -5.82
C ASP A 874 6.68 -4.69 -6.83
N THR A 875 7.59 -5.60 -6.53
CA THR A 875 8.56 -6.13 -7.50
C THR A 875 7.86 -7.12 -8.44
N ALA A 876 6.87 -6.65 -9.21
CA ALA A 876 6.33 -7.43 -10.30
C ALA A 876 7.36 -7.51 -11.43
N THR A 877 8.23 -8.49 -11.38
CA THR A 877 8.91 -8.95 -12.57
C THR A 877 7.85 -9.52 -13.51
N HIS A 878 7.41 -8.70 -14.47
CA HIS A 878 6.81 -9.27 -15.67
C HIS A 878 7.86 -10.21 -16.29
N THR A 879 7.73 -11.49 -16.02
CA THR A 879 8.30 -12.51 -16.89
C THR A 879 7.67 -12.28 -18.24
N THR A 880 8.33 -11.51 -19.08
CA THR A 880 8.10 -11.55 -20.52
C THR A 880 8.27 -13.01 -20.88
N VAL A 881 7.15 -13.70 -21.12
CA VAL A 881 7.18 -14.96 -21.84
C VAL A 881 7.94 -14.64 -23.12
N ARG A 882 9.21 -15.02 -23.16
CA ARG A 882 10.03 -14.92 -24.34
C ARG A 882 9.33 -15.77 -25.37
N LYS A 883 8.53 -15.16 -26.25
CA LYS A 883 8.16 -15.75 -27.52
C LYS A 883 9.47 -16.28 -28.11
N GLY A 884 9.48 -17.55 -28.42
CA GLY A 884 10.64 -18.34 -28.77
C GLY A 884 11.69 -17.57 -29.60
N LYS A 885 12.95 -17.86 -29.40
CA LYS A 885 14.09 -17.26 -30.10
C LYS A 885 13.72 -16.99 -31.54
N LYS A 886 13.70 -15.71 -31.97
CA LYS A 886 13.57 -15.38 -33.41
C LYS A 886 14.71 -16.07 -34.13
N VAL A 887 14.33 -16.98 -35.02
CA VAL A 887 15.31 -17.71 -35.87
C VAL A 887 16.05 -16.68 -36.71
N GLY A 888 17.33 -16.60 -36.54
CA GLY A 888 18.18 -15.70 -37.30
C GLY A 888 18.27 -16.13 -38.78
N PRO A 889 18.58 -15.22 -39.72
CA PRO A 889 18.64 -15.52 -41.14
C PRO A 889 19.59 -16.67 -41.49
N ASN A 890 20.60 -16.92 -40.68
CA ASN A 890 21.63 -17.94 -40.90
C ASN A 890 21.45 -19.21 -40.07
N ASP A 891 20.43 -19.25 -39.19
CA ASP A 891 20.12 -20.43 -38.34
C ASP A 891 19.50 -21.56 -39.17
N PRO A 892 19.56 -22.82 -38.72
CA PRO A 892 18.87 -23.94 -39.36
C PRO A 892 17.36 -23.65 -39.38
N CYS A 893 16.72 -23.95 -40.50
CA CYS A 893 15.29 -23.70 -40.66
C CYS A 893 14.47 -24.66 -39.78
N PRO A 894 13.48 -24.13 -38.97
CA PRO A 894 12.67 -24.95 -38.10
C PRO A 894 11.77 -25.96 -38.81
N CYS A 895 11.63 -25.88 -40.15
CA CYS A 895 10.89 -26.89 -40.94
C CYS A 895 11.64 -28.23 -41.11
N GLY A 896 12.82 -28.42 -40.52
CA GLY A 896 13.60 -29.65 -40.58
C GLY A 896 14.32 -29.92 -41.89
N SER A 897 14.36 -28.96 -42.84
CA SER A 897 14.98 -29.11 -44.16
C SER A 897 16.50 -29.10 -44.19
N GLY A 898 17.17 -28.85 -43.06
CA GLY A 898 18.63 -28.73 -42.96
C GLY A 898 19.24 -27.49 -43.65
N LYS A 899 18.41 -26.63 -44.28
CA LYS A 899 18.86 -25.40 -44.95
C LYS A 899 18.80 -24.20 -44.00
N LYS A 900 19.65 -23.16 -44.22
CA LYS A 900 19.58 -21.90 -43.48
C LYS A 900 18.24 -21.22 -43.70
N TYR A 901 17.66 -20.61 -42.65
CA TYR A 901 16.31 -19.98 -42.63
C TYR A 901 16.09 -19.03 -43.82
N LYS A 902 17.06 -18.16 -44.15
CA LYS A 902 16.97 -17.24 -45.30
C LYS A 902 16.91 -17.91 -46.68
N LYS A 903 17.28 -19.18 -46.76
CA LYS A 903 17.26 -19.97 -47.99
C LYS A 903 16.13 -21.03 -48.03
N CYS A 904 15.22 -21.00 -47.04
CA CYS A 904 14.11 -21.92 -46.91
C CYS A 904 12.81 -21.14 -46.58
N CYS A 905 12.28 -21.22 -45.39
CA CYS A 905 11.02 -20.57 -45.04
C CYS A 905 11.14 -19.06 -44.86
N GLY A 906 12.32 -18.50 -44.72
CA GLY A 906 12.61 -17.07 -44.68
C GLY A 906 13.02 -16.43 -45.99
N ALA A 907 12.88 -17.12 -47.14
CA ALA A 907 13.18 -16.56 -48.45
C ALA A 907 12.05 -15.61 -48.91
N PRO A 908 12.40 -14.46 -49.57
CA PRO A 908 11.37 -13.54 -50.11
C PRO A 908 10.39 -14.26 -51.06
N GLY A 909 9.06 -14.11 -50.78
CA GLY A 909 8.01 -14.71 -51.65
C GLY A 909 7.44 -16.04 -51.19
N LYS A 910 7.84 -16.60 -50.02
CA LYS A 910 7.20 -17.80 -49.46
C LYS A 910 6.36 -17.43 -48.23
N GLU A 911 5.13 -17.93 -48.19
CA GLU A 911 4.24 -17.79 -47.01
C GLU A 911 4.87 -18.46 -45.79
N LYS A 912 4.82 -17.77 -44.65
CA LYS A 912 5.29 -18.29 -43.36
C LYS A 912 4.34 -19.40 -42.90
N PRO A 913 4.82 -20.58 -42.48
CA PRO A 913 3.95 -21.58 -41.88
C PRO A 913 3.39 -20.99 -40.56
N THR A 914 2.07 -21.01 -40.43
CA THR A 914 1.33 -20.79 -39.20
C THR A 914 1.75 -21.83 -38.17
N GLN A 915 2.33 -21.44 -37.05
CA GLN A 915 2.52 -22.34 -35.92
C GLN A 915 1.17 -22.51 -35.22
N GLU A 916 0.69 -23.74 -35.15
CA GLU A 916 -0.33 -24.18 -34.19
C GLU A 916 0.20 -24.13 -32.74
#